data_762a214e33e57ef8ef9cd69af0e11795
#
_entry.id   762a214e33e57ef8ef9cd69af0e11795
#
_cell.length_a   1.000
_cell.length_b   1.000
_cell.length_c   1.000
_cell.angle_alpha   90.00
_cell.angle_beta   90.00
_cell.angle_gamma   90.00
#
_symmetry.space_group_name_H-M   'P 1'
#
loop_
_entity.id
_entity.type
_entity.pdbx_description
1 polymer ?
#
loop_
_entity_poly.entity_id
_entity_poly.type
_entity_poly.pdbx_seq_one_letter_code
_entity_poly.pdbx_strand_id
1 'polypeptide(L)'
;MDEAMDGGGSRSCMLWGLAGSGKTTLALAWASSRIDNYPDGQFFVDMRAYSGTPRIESRDAVRTFLATLGIKRADLPDNEDEWGNVFRAATAGKRCLVIADNVGSYDQVRDLVPGYGCGLVVTSRRAIPEMSVRHEAKVLKLPLLTTDEGVELLAERVGFVRVEKGDSSARRIVELLEGHPLALAIVSANLAVHSSWTVRDALLGIEAERSPLRFLDEAGLGIEIGRVISWSVEDLDAPTKRVLYIAAMLPSNECPLSVLALILDTRQRDCDRMLRALCMASLVDEIGVGHYRMHDIIKAYLSETRSRVMSEEEQAEVGRRIRTVYLALSYAADRAIDPNRHPLPLDEETAEIVAAANLGVAEALAWFESLTPSMTHLIEEAEAAGECAFVTRFAWSVNTFLYWRQDVTRTLSVQQAAVAAALAGDPAMEGLSRRGLGRALADAGRLEAAKTELRASMELDAAQRDDTGVASAQHAMAELALRSGQPVEALRWGVRAARESRRTNNPVREARGLYDAARALTELGRHAWAHALGLRSLSICEDQGNAYGRALALRLLGDVGLRSGDLEQACTWLERAWRVEDSLGNARSVRTILHQLESAYVELGDENARDEVRRALARLERYPDLTQSTVVVGTAAP
;
A
#
# COMPACT_ATOMS: atom_id res chain seq x y z
N MET A 1 -26.43 -16.97 -1.96
CA MET A 1 -26.70 -18.30 -2.56
C MET A 1 -28.12 -18.39 -3.12
N ASP A 2 -29.13 -17.84 -2.45
CA ASP A 2 -30.53 -17.91 -2.92
C ASP A 2 -30.70 -17.32 -4.32
N GLU A 3 -30.22 -16.10 -4.58
CA GLU A 3 -30.24 -15.49 -5.91
C GLU A 3 -29.51 -16.31 -6.98
N ALA A 4 -28.51 -17.08 -6.57
CA ALA A 4 -27.73 -17.92 -7.47
C ALA A 4 -28.46 -19.22 -7.84
N MET A 5 -29.33 -19.70 -6.97
CA MET A 5 -30.02 -21.00 -7.10
C MET A 5 -31.49 -20.86 -7.50
N ASP A 6 -32.12 -19.69 -7.30
CA ASP A 6 -33.54 -19.44 -7.62
C ASP A 6 -33.75 -18.79 -8.99
N GLY A 7 -32.70 -18.37 -9.70
CA GLY A 7 -32.77 -17.82 -11.05
C GLY A 7 -33.25 -18.85 -12.08
N GLY A 8 -34.09 -18.42 -13.05
CA GLY A 8 -34.71 -19.31 -14.04
C GLY A 8 -33.78 -20.00 -15.06
N GLY A 9 -32.47 -20.09 -14.78
CA GLY A 9 -31.44 -20.79 -15.53
C GLY A 9 -30.92 -22.04 -14.82
N SER A 10 -29.65 -22.34 -14.98
CA SER A 10 -28.97 -23.45 -14.29
C SER A 10 -28.99 -23.23 -12.77
N ARG A 11 -29.47 -24.21 -12.01
CA ARG A 11 -29.42 -24.22 -10.54
C ARG A 11 -28.06 -24.69 -10.03
N SER A 12 -27.00 -24.04 -10.52
CA SER A 12 -25.63 -24.41 -10.16
C SER A 12 -24.91 -23.19 -9.54
N CYS A 13 -24.26 -23.43 -8.41
CA CYS A 13 -23.48 -22.43 -7.70
C CYS A 13 -22.11 -23.00 -7.34
N MET A 14 -21.07 -22.19 -7.53
CA MET A 14 -19.71 -22.50 -7.11
C MET A 14 -19.26 -21.49 -6.06
N LEU A 15 -18.93 -21.98 -4.86
CA LEU A 15 -18.30 -21.21 -3.79
C LEU A 15 -16.79 -21.42 -3.84
N TRP A 16 -16.03 -20.35 -3.95
CA TRP A 16 -14.57 -20.44 -3.91
C TRP A 16 -13.95 -19.37 -3.00
N GLY A 17 -12.73 -19.55 -2.60
CA GLY A 17 -12.02 -18.61 -1.72
C GLY A 17 -11.02 -19.29 -0.81
N LEU A 18 -10.42 -18.48 0.06
CA LEU A 18 -9.33 -18.89 0.95
C LEU A 18 -9.70 -20.15 1.74
N ALA A 19 -8.70 -20.99 1.97
CA ALA A 19 -8.85 -22.17 2.84
C ALA A 19 -9.26 -21.72 4.26
N GLY A 20 -10.21 -22.43 4.88
CA GLY A 20 -10.72 -22.04 6.20
C GLY A 20 -11.71 -20.87 6.23
N SER A 21 -12.11 -20.31 5.06
CA SER A 21 -13.09 -19.22 4.99
C SER A 21 -14.55 -19.62 5.29
N GLY A 22 -14.82 -20.91 5.54
CA GLY A 22 -16.16 -21.38 5.88
C GLY A 22 -17.03 -21.84 4.70
N LYS A 23 -16.46 -22.09 3.51
CA LYS A 23 -17.20 -22.51 2.30
C LYS A 23 -18.07 -23.74 2.50
N THR A 24 -17.49 -24.81 3.03
CA THR A 24 -18.20 -26.06 3.34
C THR A 24 -19.30 -25.82 4.36
N THR A 25 -19.01 -25.05 5.42
CA THR A 25 -19.98 -24.69 6.47
C THR A 25 -21.16 -23.93 5.89
N LEU A 26 -20.88 -22.93 5.02
CA LEU A 26 -21.93 -22.16 4.35
C LEU A 26 -22.77 -23.04 3.42
N ALA A 27 -22.13 -23.90 2.62
CA ALA A 27 -22.84 -24.80 1.71
C ALA A 27 -23.76 -25.75 2.45
N LEU A 28 -23.29 -26.37 3.53
CA LEU A 28 -24.08 -27.29 4.36
C LEU A 28 -25.18 -26.58 5.15
N ALA A 29 -24.92 -25.42 5.74
CA ALA A 29 -25.92 -24.63 6.44
C ALA A 29 -27.04 -24.19 5.48
N TRP A 30 -26.68 -23.73 4.29
CA TRP A 30 -27.62 -23.36 3.25
C TRP A 30 -28.46 -24.57 2.80
N ALA A 31 -27.83 -25.71 2.51
CA ALA A 31 -28.51 -26.92 2.10
C ALA A 31 -29.51 -27.40 3.16
N SER A 32 -29.12 -27.38 4.45
CA SER A 32 -29.98 -27.72 5.57
C SER A 32 -31.19 -26.81 5.69
N SER A 33 -31.04 -25.51 5.43
CA SER A 33 -32.15 -24.55 5.44
C SER A 33 -33.12 -24.71 4.25
N ARG A 34 -32.74 -25.47 3.22
CA ARG A 34 -33.49 -25.67 1.96
C ARG A 34 -33.92 -27.13 1.74
N ILE A 35 -33.99 -27.92 2.81
CA ILE A 35 -34.32 -29.36 2.71
C ILE A 35 -35.66 -29.61 2.01
N ASP A 36 -36.65 -28.76 2.26
CA ASP A 36 -37.98 -28.84 1.68
C ASP A 36 -38.01 -28.54 0.16
N ASN A 37 -36.98 -27.83 -0.33
CA ASN A 37 -36.85 -27.50 -1.74
C ASN A 37 -36.31 -28.71 -2.54
N TYR A 38 -35.66 -29.68 -1.87
CA TYR A 38 -34.98 -30.84 -2.48
C TYR A 38 -35.47 -32.15 -1.85
N PRO A 39 -36.77 -32.46 -1.97
CA PRO A 39 -37.40 -33.62 -1.28
C PRO A 39 -36.95 -34.98 -1.84
N ASP A 40 -36.40 -35.03 -3.05
CA ASP A 40 -35.94 -36.27 -3.69
C ASP A 40 -34.52 -36.68 -3.28
N GLY A 41 -33.86 -35.87 -2.42
CA GLY A 41 -32.60 -36.21 -1.78
C GLY A 41 -31.53 -35.11 -1.89
N GLN A 42 -30.63 -35.13 -0.93
CA GLN A 42 -29.42 -34.30 -0.92
C GLN A 42 -28.22 -35.24 -0.89
N PHE A 43 -27.32 -35.08 -1.89
CA PHE A 43 -26.10 -35.87 -2.06
C PHE A 43 -24.90 -35.02 -1.69
N PHE A 44 -24.08 -35.51 -0.78
CA PHE A 44 -22.82 -34.86 -0.39
C PHE A 44 -21.64 -35.76 -0.70
N VAL A 45 -20.58 -35.18 -1.24
CA VAL A 45 -19.28 -35.83 -1.43
C VAL A 45 -18.14 -34.85 -1.20
N ASP A 46 -17.16 -35.23 -0.38
CA ASP A 46 -15.87 -34.57 -0.27
C ASP A 46 -14.93 -35.16 -1.34
N MET A 47 -14.59 -34.36 -2.37
CA MET A 47 -13.75 -34.78 -3.49
C MET A 47 -12.26 -34.87 -3.13
N ARG A 48 -11.89 -34.45 -1.93
CA ARG A 48 -10.54 -34.58 -1.34
C ARG A 48 -9.41 -34.01 -2.18
N ALA A 49 -9.68 -32.95 -2.94
CA ALA A 49 -8.64 -32.36 -3.78
C ALA A 49 -7.42 -31.83 -3.02
N TYR A 50 -7.64 -31.47 -1.76
CA TYR A 50 -6.63 -30.79 -0.91
C TYR A 50 -6.45 -31.49 0.46
N SER A 51 -6.67 -32.80 0.57
CA SER A 51 -6.70 -33.48 1.88
C SER A 51 -5.50 -34.39 2.16
N GLY A 52 -4.50 -34.44 1.30
CA GLY A 52 -3.35 -35.38 1.45
C GLY A 52 -3.74 -36.86 1.36
N THR A 53 -5.02 -37.17 1.17
CA THR A 53 -5.56 -38.52 0.88
C THR A 53 -5.84 -38.65 -0.61
N PRO A 54 -5.94 -39.89 -1.15
CA PRO A 54 -6.25 -40.05 -2.58
C PRO A 54 -7.49 -39.26 -2.99
N ARG A 55 -7.39 -38.49 -4.08
CA ARG A 55 -8.51 -37.73 -4.65
C ARG A 55 -9.62 -38.69 -5.07
N ILE A 56 -10.86 -38.26 -4.89
CA ILE A 56 -12.02 -39.00 -5.41
C ILE A 56 -12.26 -38.55 -6.85
N GLU A 57 -12.37 -39.52 -7.76
CA GLU A 57 -12.74 -39.21 -9.14
C GLU A 57 -14.27 -39.06 -9.27
N SER A 58 -14.70 -38.23 -10.24
CA SER A 58 -16.13 -37.94 -10.45
C SER A 58 -16.96 -39.23 -10.64
N ARG A 59 -16.43 -40.20 -11.36
CA ARG A 59 -17.09 -41.51 -11.60
C ARG A 59 -17.33 -42.32 -10.32
N ASP A 60 -16.39 -42.30 -9.34
CA ASP A 60 -16.57 -43.03 -8.09
C ASP A 60 -17.66 -42.42 -7.22
N ALA A 61 -17.73 -41.10 -7.20
CA ALA A 61 -18.79 -40.36 -6.50
C ALA A 61 -20.16 -40.62 -7.17
N VAL A 62 -20.23 -40.56 -8.52
CA VAL A 62 -21.44 -40.86 -9.27
C VAL A 62 -21.92 -42.28 -9.03
N ARG A 63 -21.02 -43.26 -9.00
CA ARG A 63 -21.37 -44.66 -8.67
C ARG A 63 -22.05 -44.77 -7.32
N THR A 64 -21.52 -44.08 -6.33
CA THR A 64 -22.10 -44.06 -4.97
C THR A 64 -23.49 -43.42 -4.97
N PHE A 65 -23.69 -42.33 -5.69
CA PHE A 65 -24.98 -41.67 -5.82
C PHE A 65 -26.00 -42.48 -6.57
N LEU A 66 -25.61 -43.15 -7.67
CA LEU A 66 -26.48 -44.06 -8.42
C LEU A 66 -26.94 -45.26 -7.55
N ALA A 67 -26.04 -45.82 -6.74
CA ALA A 67 -26.38 -46.88 -5.80
C ALA A 67 -27.41 -46.40 -4.77
N THR A 68 -27.29 -45.17 -4.27
CA THR A 68 -28.26 -44.55 -3.35
C THR A 68 -29.63 -44.33 -4.01
N LEU A 69 -29.64 -44.06 -5.31
CA LEU A 69 -30.87 -43.96 -6.12
C LEU A 69 -31.48 -45.34 -6.47
N GLY A 70 -30.88 -46.45 -6.00
CA GLY A 70 -31.35 -47.80 -6.22
C GLY A 70 -30.88 -48.48 -7.52
N ILE A 71 -29.98 -47.81 -8.28
CA ILE A 71 -29.41 -48.36 -9.53
C ILE A 71 -28.20 -49.24 -9.16
N LYS A 72 -28.30 -50.52 -9.48
CA LYS A 72 -27.24 -51.50 -9.16
C LYS A 72 -26.11 -51.46 -10.18
N ARG A 73 -24.91 -51.89 -9.77
CA ARG A 73 -23.73 -51.98 -10.64
C ARG A 73 -23.97 -52.78 -11.93
N ALA A 74 -24.81 -53.83 -11.85
CA ALA A 74 -25.16 -54.66 -13.01
C ALA A 74 -26.02 -53.94 -14.06
N ASP A 75 -26.67 -52.85 -13.67
CA ASP A 75 -27.55 -52.06 -14.57
C ASP A 75 -26.78 -50.85 -15.20
N LEU A 76 -25.49 -50.67 -14.85
CA LEU A 76 -24.66 -49.60 -15.36
C LEU A 76 -23.93 -50.04 -16.66
N PRO A 77 -23.68 -49.11 -17.61
CA PRO A 77 -22.84 -49.39 -18.78
C PRO A 77 -21.44 -49.84 -18.35
N ASP A 78 -20.86 -50.74 -19.17
CA ASP A 78 -19.46 -51.17 -18.97
C ASP A 78 -18.46 -50.01 -19.12
N ASN A 79 -18.80 -49.06 -19.98
CA ASN A 79 -18.04 -47.83 -20.13
C ASN A 79 -18.35 -46.85 -18.95
N GLU A 80 -17.40 -46.70 -18.07
CA GLU A 80 -17.50 -45.82 -16.89
C GLU A 80 -17.70 -44.36 -17.25
N ASP A 81 -17.23 -43.88 -18.39
CA ASP A 81 -17.41 -42.49 -18.86
C ASP A 81 -18.90 -42.16 -19.17
N GLU A 82 -19.75 -43.15 -19.29
CA GLU A 82 -21.19 -42.98 -19.50
C GLU A 82 -21.99 -42.81 -18.19
N TRP A 83 -21.41 -43.10 -17.04
CA TRP A 83 -22.13 -43.03 -15.75
C TRP A 83 -22.65 -41.65 -15.40
N GLY A 84 -21.96 -40.60 -15.80
CA GLY A 84 -22.44 -39.22 -15.64
C GLY A 84 -23.73 -38.97 -16.44
N ASN A 85 -23.89 -39.62 -17.63
CA ASN A 85 -25.13 -39.55 -18.40
C ASN A 85 -26.26 -40.30 -17.72
N VAL A 86 -25.98 -41.50 -17.18
CA VAL A 86 -26.94 -42.29 -16.41
C VAL A 86 -27.43 -41.51 -15.18
N PHE A 87 -26.49 -40.81 -14.48
CA PHE A 87 -26.83 -39.99 -13.31
C PHE A 87 -27.73 -38.81 -13.70
N ARG A 88 -27.41 -38.10 -14.77
CA ARG A 88 -28.28 -37.05 -15.31
C ARG A 88 -29.66 -37.53 -15.66
N ALA A 89 -29.76 -38.67 -16.32
CA ALA A 89 -31.04 -39.27 -16.68
C ALA A 89 -31.85 -39.72 -15.44
N ALA A 90 -31.19 -40.34 -14.46
CA ALA A 90 -31.81 -40.80 -13.22
C ALA A 90 -32.31 -39.65 -12.32
N THR A 91 -31.71 -38.48 -12.42
CA THR A 91 -32.08 -37.29 -11.61
C THR A 91 -32.97 -36.31 -12.37
N ALA A 92 -33.15 -36.48 -13.69
CA ALA A 92 -33.97 -35.58 -14.52
C ALA A 92 -35.44 -35.61 -14.05
N GLY A 93 -36.02 -34.43 -13.85
CA GLY A 93 -37.37 -34.22 -13.33
C GLY A 93 -37.53 -34.42 -11.83
N LYS A 94 -36.47 -34.77 -11.13
CA LYS A 94 -36.42 -34.79 -9.65
C LYS A 94 -35.97 -33.44 -9.11
N ARG A 95 -36.18 -33.24 -7.81
CA ARG A 95 -35.69 -32.09 -7.03
C ARG A 95 -34.63 -32.60 -6.05
N CYS A 96 -33.45 -32.92 -6.58
CA CYS A 96 -32.28 -33.33 -5.81
C CYS A 96 -31.27 -32.16 -5.69
N LEU A 97 -30.46 -32.17 -4.64
CA LEU A 97 -29.31 -31.30 -4.47
C LEU A 97 -28.02 -32.12 -4.44
N VAL A 98 -27.06 -31.76 -5.25
CA VAL A 98 -25.70 -32.32 -5.20
C VAL A 98 -24.77 -31.29 -4.60
N ILE A 99 -23.98 -31.69 -3.60
CA ILE A 99 -22.93 -30.87 -2.99
C ILE A 99 -21.62 -31.59 -3.19
N ALA A 100 -20.78 -31.04 -4.08
CA ALA A 100 -19.42 -31.49 -4.30
C ALA A 100 -18.46 -30.55 -3.54
N ASP A 101 -17.97 -31.02 -2.41
CA ASP A 101 -17.07 -30.26 -1.54
C ASP A 101 -15.61 -30.50 -1.91
N ASN A 102 -14.76 -29.49 -1.71
CA ASN A 102 -13.32 -29.59 -1.81
C ASN A 102 -12.83 -30.05 -3.21
N VAL A 103 -13.42 -29.48 -4.25
CA VAL A 103 -13.13 -29.78 -5.67
C VAL A 103 -11.88 -29.03 -6.13
N GLY A 104 -10.95 -29.73 -6.82
CA GLY A 104 -9.70 -29.14 -7.32
C GLY A 104 -9.71 -28.79 -8.81
N SER A 105 -10.56 -29.48 -9.61
CA SER A 105 -10.62 -29.27 -11.06
C SER A 105 -12.00 -29.61 -11.61
N TYR A 106 -12.27 -29.16 -12.84
CA TYR A 106 -13.50 -29.46 -13.54
C TYR A 106 -13.70 -30.97 -13.74
N ASP A 107 -12.66 -31.76 -13.98
CA ASP A 107 -12.76 -33.21 -14.18
C ASP A 107 -13.32 -33.93 -12.95
N GLN A 108 -13.12 -33.40 -11.74
CA GLN A 108 -13.70 -33.99 -10.54
C GLN A 108 -15.22 -33.74 -10.39
N VAL A 109 -15.81 -32.80 -11.14
CA VAL A 109 -17.21 -32.43 -11.00
C VAL A 109 -18.05 -32.67 -12.24
N ARG A 110 -17.42 -32.88 -13.41
CA ARG A 110 -18.11 -32.97 -14.70
C ARG A 110 -19.23 -34.02 -14.75
N ASP A 111 -19.04 -35.17 -14.11
CA ASP A 111 -19.99 -36.26 -14.09
C ASP A 111 -21.02 -36.14 -12.96
N LEU A 112 -20.79 -35.27 -11.95
CA LEU A 112 -21.68 -35.01 -10.85
C LEU A 112 -22.80 -34.01 -11.16
N VAL A 113 -22.79 -33.41 -12.34
CA VAL A 113 -23.83 -32.48 -12.78
C VAL A 113 -25.16 -33.23 -12.93
N PRO A 114 -26.17 -32.91 -12.10
CA PRO A 114 -27.44 -33.65 -12.14
C PRO A 114 -28.33 -33.22 -13.29
N GLY A 115 -29.43 -33.92 -13.46
CA GLY A 115 -30.44 -33.63 -14.49
C GLY A 115 -31.25 -32.36 -14.19
N TYR A 116 -32.06 -31.96 -15.18
CA TYR A 116 -32.91 -30.77 -15.08
C TYR A 116 -33.85 -30.83 -13.85
N GLY A 117 -33.97 -29.74 -13.14
CA GLY A 117 -34.77 -29.60 -11.94
C GLY A 117 -33.98 -29.76 -10.60
N CYS A 118 -32.75 -30.26 -10.69
CA CYS A 118 -31.86 -30.44 -9.56
C CYS A 118 -30.93 -29.25 -9.35
N GLY A 119 -30.35 -29.15 -8.13
CA GLY A 119 -29.33 -28.17 -7.78
C GLY A 119 -27.93 -28.79 -7.71
N LEU A 120 -26.89 -27.98 -8.01
CA LEU A 120 -25.49 -28.35 -7.81
C LEU A 120 -24.78 -27.22 -7.05
N VAL A 121 -24.17 -27.55 -5.92
CA VAL A 121 -23.29 -26.66 -5.16
C VAL A 121 -21.88 -27.26 -5.19
N VAL A 122 -20.92 -26.48 -5.62
CA VAL A 122 -19.50 -26.86 -5.65
C VAL A 122 -18.73 -25.96 -4.71
N THR A 123 -17.89 -26.52 -3.85
CA THR A 123 -16.92 -25.73 -3.09
C THR A 123 -15.50 -26.01 -3.57
N SER A 124 -14.67 -24.99 -3.63
CA SER A 124 -13.27 -25.11 -4.04
C SER A 124 -12.41 -24.03 -3.37
N ARG A 125 -11.09 -24.28 -3.29
CA ARG A 125 -10.12 -23.25 -2.89
C ARG A 125 -9.73 -22.34 -4.03
N ARG A 126 -9.96 -22.77 -5.27
CA ARG A 126 -9.64 -22.05 -6.51
C ARG A 126 -10.87 -21.87 -7.38
N ALA A 127 -10.87 -20.80 -8.15
CA ALA A 127 -11.91 -20.64 -9.18
C ALA A 127 -11.78 -21.72 -10.25
N ILE A 128 -12.91 -22.26 -10.70
CA ILE A 128 -13.02 -23.22 -11.82
C ILE A 128 -13.92 -22.56 -12.87
N PRO A 129 -13.35 -21.79 -13.82
CA PRO A 129 -14.12 -21.02 -14.81
C PRO A 129 -15.03 -21.88 -15.69
N GLU A 130 -14.66 -23.14 -15.92
CA GLU A 130 -15.43 -24.11 -16.71
C GLU A 130 -16.84 -24.32 -16.14
N MET A 131 -17.02 -24.16 -14.83
CA MET A 131 -18.34 -24.27 -14.20
C MET A 131 -19.29 -23.18 -14.70
N SER A 132 -18.81 -21.95 -14.86
CA SER A 132 -19.62 -20.86 -15.42
C SER A 132 -19.87 -21.05 -16.91
N VAL A 133 -18.85 -21.44 -17.67
CA VAL A 133 -18.94 -21.56 -19.15
C VAL A 133 -19.80 -22.74 -19.60
N ARG A 134 -19.67 -23.90 -18.93
CA ARG A 134 -20.32 -25.14 -19.35
C ARG A 134 -21.67 -25.41 -18.68
N HIS A 135 -21.88 -24.85 -17.47
CA HIS A 135 -23.04 -25.15 -16.65
C HIS A 135 -23.78 -23.91 -16.18
N GLU A 136 -23.39 -22.73 -16.70
CA GLU A 136 -23.99 -21.43 -16.30
C GLU A 136 -23.98 -21.21 -14.78
N ALA A 137 -23.02 -21.86 -14.08
CA ALA A 137 -22.95 -21.79 -12.64
C ALA A 137 -22.62 -20.37 -12.19
N LYS A 138 -23.30 -19.88 -11.17
CA LYS A 138 -22.92 -18.64 -10.49
C LYS A 138 -21.66 -18.89 -9.66
N VAL A 139 -20.58 -18.20 -10.01
CA VAL A 139 -19.29 -18.32 -9.33
C VAL A 139 -19.19 -17.23 -8.28
N LEU A 140 -19.25 -17.61 -7.00
CA LEU A 140 -19.25 -16.71 -5.85
C LEU A 140 -17.93 -16.84 -5.08
N LYS A 141 -17.19 -15.74 -4.96
CA LYS A 141 -16.04 -15.68 -4.05
C LYS A 141 -16.57 -15.46 -2.64
N LEU A 142 -16.18 -16.30 -1.68
CA LEU A 142 -16.50 -16.12 -0.28
C LEU A 142 -15.43 -15.23 0.36
N PRO A 143 -15.78 -13.99 0.75
CA PRO A 143 -14.86 -13.10 1.44
C PRO A 143 -14.56 -13.59 2.87
N LEU A 144 -13.55 -13.02 3.50
CA LEU A 144 -13.35 -13.14 4.94
C LEU A 144 -14.41 -12.31 5.67
N LEU A 145 -14.57 -12.56 6.98
CA LEU A 145 -15.53 -11.84 7.81
C LEU A 145 -15.13 -10.38 7.98
N THR A 146 -16.10 -9.51 7.98
CA THR A 146 -15.90 -8.12 8.41
C THR A 146 -15.57 -8.09 9.91
N THR A 147 -15.03 -6.98 10.39
CA THR A 147 -14.69 -6.84 11.82
C THR A 147 -15.91 -7.10 12.72
N ASP A 148 -17.08 -6.59 12.34
CA ASP A 148 -18.30 -6.79 13.13
C ASP A 148 -18.78 -8.24 13.12
N GLU A 149 -18.78 -8.92 11.97
CA GLU A 149 -19.10 -10.35 11.85
C GLU A 149 -18.10 -11.23 12.61
N GLY A 150 -16.80 -10.88 12.57
CA GLY A 150 -15.76 -11.58 13.31
C GLY A 150 -15.93 -11.45 14.84
N VAL A 151 -16.30 -10.27 15.33
CA VAL A 151 -16.61 -10.05 16.75
C VAL A 151 -17.86 -10.83 17.15
N GLU A 152 -18.87 -10.88 16.29
CA GLU A 152 -20.08 -11.68 16.52
C GLU A 152 -19.77 -13.17 16.61
N LEU A 153 -18.93 -13.70 15.71
CA LEU A 153 -18.46 -15.09 15.77
C LEU A 153 -17.70 -15.40 17.06
N LEU A 154 -16.82 -14.49 17.52
CA LEU A 154 -16.15 -14.64 18.81
C LEU A 154 -17.15 -14.66 19.98
N ALA A 155 -18.10 -13.73 19.98
CA ALA A 155 -19.11 -13.61 21.03
C ALA A 155 -20.04 -14.84 21.08
N GLU A 156 -20.46 -15.37 19.96
CA GLU A 156 -21.26 -16.60 19.90
C GLU A 156 -20.53 -17.82 20.46
N ARG A 157 -19.23 -17.95 20.17
CA ARG A 157 -18.42 -19.10 20.59
C ARG A 157 -17.93 -19.04 22.04
N VAL A 158 -17.54 -17.85 22.50
CA VAL A 158 -16.95 -17.63 23.83
C VAL A 158 -18.01 -17.23 24.86
N GLY A 159 -19.13 -16.71 24.40
CA GLY A 159 -20.26 -16.19 25.19
C GLY A 159 -20.29 -14.67 25.24
N PHE A 160 -21.45 -14.08 25.02
CA PHE A 160 -21.68 -12.62 25.00
C PHE A 160 -21.37 -11.92 26.34
N VAL A 161 -21.22 -12.64 27.43
CA VAL A 161 -20.79 -12.10 28.73
C VAL A 161 -19.28 -11.82 28.74
N ARG A 162 -18.51 -12.59 27.97
CA ARG A 162 -17.02 -12.43 27.88
C ARG A 162 -16.57 -11.54 26.73
N VAL A 163 -17.41 -11.35 25.72
CA VAL A 163 -17.17 -10.48 24.57
C VAL A 163 -18.31 -9.48 24.49
N GLU A 164 -18.10 -8.29 25.07
CA GLU A 164 -19.11 -7.23 25.04
C GLU A 164 -19.23 -6.60 23.65
N LYS A 165 -20.42 -6.09 23.34
CA LYS A 165 -20.66 -5.36 22.09
C LYS A 165 -19.82 -4.07 22.11
N GLY A 166 -18.79 -4.01 21.26
CA GLY A 166 -17.84 -2.89 21.22
C GLY A 166 -16.51 -3.14 21.92
N ASP A 167 -16.24 -4.37 22.36
CA ASP A 167 -14.95 -4.77 22.93
C ASP A 167 -13.80 -4.46 21.95
N SER A 168 -12.95 -3.51 22.33
CA SER A 168 -11.82 -3.08 21.52
C SER A 168 -10.78 -4.20 21.34
N SER A 169 -10.62 -5.08 22.32
CA SER A 169 -9.69 -6.20 22.23
C SER A 169 -10.20 -7.26 21.25
N ALA A 170 -11.50 -7.55 21.25
CA ALA A 170 -12.11 -8.45 20.27
C ALA A 170 -11.99 -7.90 18.85
N ARG A 171 -12.28 -6.60 18.65
CA ARG A 171 -12.09 -5.94 17.36
C ARG A 171 -10.64 -6.03 16.88
N ARG A 172 -9.70 -5.77 17.77
CA ARG A 172 -8.27 -5.83 17.46
C ARG A 172 -7.81 -7.24 17.10
N ILE A 173 -8.31 -8.27 17.77
CA ILE A 173 -8.05 -9.68 17.41
C ILE A 173 -8.57 -9.96 15.98
N VAL A 174 -9.80 -9.55 15.67
CA VAL A 174 -10.38 -9.77 14.33
C VAL A 174 -9.56 -9.06 13.25
N GLU A 175 -9.11 -7.84 13.52
CA GLU A 175 -8.24 -7.09 12.59
C GLU A 175 -6.90 -7.79 12.38
N LEU A 176 -6.22 -8.23 13.44
CA LEU A 176 -4.94 -8.94 13.37
C LEU A 176 -5.04 -10.28 12.63
N LEU A 177 -6.20 -10.94 12.70
CA LEU A 177 -6.49 -12.19 12.02
C LEU A 177 -7.28 -11.99 10.72
N GLU A 178 -7.43 -10.72 10.27
CA GLU A 178 -8.11 -10.31 9.03
C GLU A 178 -9.51 -10.95 8.86
N GLY A 179 -10.23 -11.17 9.95
CA GLY A 179 -11.53 -11.80 9.90
C GLY A 179 -11.52 -13.26 9.42
N HIS A 180 -10.39 -13.97 9.52
CA HIS A 180 -10.27 -15.35 9.06
C HIS A 180 -11.07 -16.33 9.97
N PRO A 181 -12.17 -16.96 9.50
CA PRO A 181 -13.09 -17.72 10.37
C PRO A 181 -12.42 -18.85 11.14
N LEU A 182 -11.50 -19.60 10.50
CA LEU A 182 -10.79 -20.69 11.15
C LEU A 182 -9.84 -20.16 12.24
N ALA A 183 -9.12 -19.09 12.00
CA ALA A 183 -8.23 -18.48 13.00
C ALA A 183 -9.04 -17.95 14.21
N LEU A 184 -10.17 -17.30 13.96
CA LEU A 184 -11.08 -16.83 15.01
C LEU A 184 -11.70 -18.00 15.79
N ALA A 185 -12.01 -19.10 15.11
CA ALA A 185 -12.49 -20.32 15.75
C ALA A 185 -11.45 -20.91 16.71
N ILE A 186 -10.18 -20.89 16.34
CA ILE A 186 -9.05 -21.36 17.17
C ILE A 186 -8.90 -20.47 18.40
N VAL A 187 -8.88 -19.15 18.24
CA VAL A 187 -8.83 -18.20 19.37
C VAL A 187 -10.03 -18.41 20.30
N SER A 188 -11.23 -18.62 19.75
CA SER A 188 -12.43 -18.90 20.52
C SER A 188 -12.31 -20.19 21.33
N ALA A 189 -11.76 -21.25 20.73
CA ALA A 189 -11.53 -22.53 21.39
C ALA A 189 -10.52 -22.38 22.54
N ASN A 190 -9.43 -21.63 22.34
CA ASN A 190 -8.45 -21.33 23.38
C ASN A 190 -9.07 -20.57 24.55
N LEU A 191 -9.86 -19.54 24.27
CA LEU A 191 -10.59 -18.80 25.30
C LEU A 191 -11.61 -19.68 26.03
N ALA A 192 -12.20 -20.65 25.37
CA ALA A 192 -13.12 -21.59 25.99
C ALA A 192 -12.41 -22.60 26.93
N VAL A 193 -11.22 -23.09 26.52
CA VAL A 193 -10.39 -24.01 27.33
C VAL A 193 -9.77 -23.27 28.53
N HIS A 194 -9.28 -22.07 28.33
CA HIS A 194 -8.67 -21.24 29.37
C HIS A 194 -9.71 -20.29 29.96
N SER A 195 -10.56 -20.83 30.86
CA SER A 195 -11.67 -20.08 31.45
C SER A 195 -11.27 -18.83 32.24
N SER A 196 -10.01 -18.76 32.71
CA SER A 196 -9.43 -17.59 33.39
C SER A 196 -8.92 -16.49 32.46
N TRP A 197 -8.74 -16.76 31.17
CA TRP A 197 -8.26 -15.78 30.21
C TRP A 197 -9.39 -14.82 29.81
N THR A 198 -9.06 -13.55 29.75
CA THR A 198 -9.91 -12.54 29.13
C THR A 198 -9.60 -12.42 27.64
N VAL A 199 -10.47 -11.78 26.87
CA VAL A 199 -10.21 -11.46 25.45
C VAL A 199 -8.95 -10.61 25.30
N ARG A 200 -8.67 -9.74 26.30
CA ARG A 200 -7.46 -8.93 26.35
C ARG A 200 -6.19 -9.78 26.53
N ASP A 201 -6.26 -10.83 27.33
CA ASP A 201 -5.11 -11.74 27.52
C ASP A 201 -4.78 -12.48 26.22
N ALA A 202 -5.80 -12.92 25.49
CA ALA A 202 -5.61 -13.49 24.15
C ALA A 202 -5.01 -12.49 23.16
N LEU A 203 -5.47 -11.23 23.17
CA LEU A 203 -4.88 -10.16 22.35
C LEU A 203 -3.40 -9.96 22.67
N LEU A 204 -3.06 -9.83 23.95
CA LEU A 204 -1.67 -9.66 24.38
C LEU A 204 -0.78 -10.84 23.97
N GLY A 205 -1.32 -12.06 24.02
CA GLY A 205 -0.63 -13.26 23.53
C GLY A 205 -0.35 -13.19 22.02
N ILE A 206 -1.35 -12.80 21.22
CA ILE A 206 -1.18 -12.64 19.77
C ILE A 206 -0.17 -11.53 19.43
N GLU A 207 -0.23 -10.39 20.14
CA GLU A 207 0.67 -9.24 19.90
C GLU A 207 2.11 -9.48 20.41
N ALA A 208 2.30 -10.35 21.41
CA ALA A 208 3.63 -10.71 21.92
C ALA A 208 4.42 -11.59 20.94
N GLU A 209 3.74 -12.33 20.10
CA GLU A 209 4.36 -13.19 19.10
C GLU A 209 4.70 -12.41 17.82
N ARG A 210 5.87 -12.74 17.22
CA ARG A 210 6.28 -12.15 15.93
C ARG A 210 5.39 -12.58 14.74
N SER A 211 4.59 -13.64 14.94
CA SER A 211 3.69 -14.20 13.94
C SER A 211 2.39 -14.66 14.62
N PRO A 212 1.21 -14.26 14.13
CA PRO A 212 -0.08 -14.78 14.62
C PRO A 212 -0.17 -16.31 14.56
N LEU A 213 0.54 -16.97 13.63
CA LEU A 213 0.55 -18.43 13.48
C LEU A 213 1.18 -19.12 14.68
N ARG A 214 2.25 -18.56 15.26
CA ARG A 214 2.91 -19.17 16.43
C ARG A 214 1.99 -19.22 17.65
N PHE A 215 1.25 -18.15 17.90
CA PHE A 215 0.24 -18.16 18.96
C PHE A 215 -0.83 -19.24 18.73
N LEU A 216 -1.23 -19.44 17.48
CA LEU A 216 -2.19 -20.47 17.10
C LEU A 216 -1.59 -21.88 17.20
N ASP A 217 -0.29 -22.07 16.96
CA ASP A 217 0.44 -23.35 17.06
C ASP A 217 0.62 -23.81 18.50
N GLU A 218 0.94 -22.92 19.44
CA GLU A 218 1.10 -23.26 20.87
C GLU A 218 -0.17 -23.84 21.49
N ALA A 219 -1.32 -23.49 20.92
CA ALA A 219 -2.60 -24.05 21.28
C ALA A 219 -2.88 -25.45 20.71
N GLY A 220 -1.95 -26.03 19.95
CA GLY A 220 -2.06 -27.33 19.32
C GLY A 220 -3.02 -27.39 18.13
N LEU A 221 -3.54 -26.25 17.69
CA LEU A 221 -4.56 -26.12 16.63
C LEU A 221 -4.04 -25.33 15.41
N GLY A 222 -2.94 -24.57 15.55
CA GLY A 222 -2.36 -23.76 14.46
C GLY A 222 -1.71 -24.58 13.34
N ILE A 223 -1.31 -25.81 13.63
CA ILE A 223 -0.85 -26.79 12.64
C ILE A 223 -1.88 -26.97 11.52
N GLU A 224 -3.17 -26.78 11.80
CA GLU A 224 -4.22 -26.91 10.78
C GLU A 224 -4.22 -25.77 9.78
N ILE A 225 -3.99 -24.51 10.19
CA ILE A 225 -3.96 -23.36 9.25
C ILE A 225 -2.74 -23.46 8.34
N GLY A 226 -1.55 -23.67 8.91
CA GLY A 226 -0.33 -23.86 8.15
C GLY A 226 -0.44 -25.02 7.15
N ARG A 227 -1.00 -26.17 7.57
CA ARG A 227 -1.24 -27.33 6.69
C ARG A 227 -2.22 -27.00 5.57
N VAL A 228 -3.26 -26.25 5.87
CA VAL A 228 -4.30 -25.87 4.90
C VAL A 228 -3.73 -24.91 3.84
N ILE A 229 -2.86 -23.98 4.23
CA ILE A 229 -2.16 -23.08 3.30
C ILE A 229 -1.12 -23.89 2.48
N SER A 230 -0.36 -24.81 3.13
CA SER A 230 0.67 -25.59 2.43
C SER A 230 0.13 -26.34 1.23
N TRP A 231 -1.04 -26.97 1.33
CA TRP A 231 -1.64 -27.68 0.21
C TRP A 231 -1.95 -26.77 -1.00
N SER A 232 -2.40 -25.53 -0.74
CA SER A 232 -2.64 -24.56 -1.81
C SER A 232 -1.32 -24.09 -2.45
N VAL A 233 -0.24 -24.00 -1.67
CA VAL A 233 1.10 -23.64 -2.14
C VAL A 233 1.76 -24.80 -2.90
N GLU A 234 1.60 -26.05 -2.43
CA GLU A 234 2.18 -27.25 -3.04
C GLU A 234 1.62 -27.53 -4.44
N ASP A 235 0.36 -27.18 -4.69
CA ASP A 235 -0.31 -27.37 -6.00
C ASP A 235 0.12 -26.34 -7.07
N LEU A 236 0.96 -25.35 -6.71
CA LEU A 236 1.50 -24.36 -7.63
C LEU A 236 2.71 -24.93 -8.41
N ASP A 237 2.87 -24.47 -9.67
CA ASP A 237 4.12 -24.69 -10.40
C ASP A 237 5.30 -23.94 -9.77
N ALA A 238 6.52 -24.37 -10.03
CA ALA A 238 7.72 -23.82 -9.42
C ALA A 238 7.91 -22.31 -9.67
N PRO A 239 7.69 -21.75 -10.89
CA PRO A 239 7.76 -20.31 -11.11
C PRO A 239 6.74 -19.52 -10.31
N THR A 240 5.48 -19.93 -10.29
CA THR A 240 4.40 -19.27 -9.56
C THR A 240 4.63 -19.33 -8.05
N LYS A 241 5.11 -20.47 -7.55
CA LYS A 241 5.52 -20.63 -6.14
C LYS A 241 6.63 -19.65 -5.76
N ARG A 242 7.66 -19.51 -6.60
CA ARG A 242 8.74 -18.55 -6.38
C ARG A 242 8.23 -17.12 -6.30
N VAL A 243 7.34 -16.71 -7.22
CA VAL A 243 6.71 -15.38 -7.18
C VAL A 243 5.95 -15.15 -5.88
N LEU A 244 5.23 -16.15 -5.39
CA LEU A 244 4.50 -16.10 -4.12
C LEU A 244 5.44 -15.82 -2.93
N TYR A 245 6.56 -16.54 -2.82
CA TYR A 245 7.54 -16.31 -1.75
C TYR A 245 8.23 -14.95 -1.85
N ILE A 246 8.53 -14.48 -3.07
CA ILE A 246 9.10 -13.15 -3.29
C ILE A 246 8.08 -12.06 -2.94
N ALA A 247 6.82 -12.23 -3.33
CA ALA A 247 5.75 -11.31 -2.94
C ALA A 247 5.58 -11.21 -1.42
N ALA A 248 5.77 -12.32 -0.69
CA ALA A 248 5.74 -12.32 0.77
C ALA A 248 6.94 -11.56 1.42
N MET A 249 8.02 -11.34 0.66
CA MET A 249 9.18 -10.55 1.12
C MET A 249 8.98 -9.04 0.90
N LEU A 250 7.94 -8.61 0.18
CA LEU A 250 7.68 -7.19 0.00
C LEU A 250 7.41 -6.51 1.35
N PRO A 251 7.79 -5.23 1.50
CA PRO A 251 7.65 -4.51 2.77
C PRO A 251 6.19 -4.24 3.17
N SER A 252 5.25 -4.38 2.24
CA SER A 252 3.81 -4.27 2.46
C SER A 252 3.08 -5.54 2.03
N ASN A 253 1.79 -5.63 2.36
CA ASN A 253 0.93 -6.71 1.85
C ASN A 253 0.47 -6.47 0.41
N GLU A 254 0.63 -5.25 -0.08
CA GLU A 254 0.31 -4.92 -1.45
C GLU A 254 1.46 -5.32 -2.38
N CYS A 255 1.11 -5.93 -3.49
CA CYS A 255 2.02 -6.42 -4.51
C CYS A 255 1.67 -5.75 -5.86
N PRO A 256 2.13 -4.52 -6.12
CA PRO A 256 1.92 -3.88 -7.42
C PRO A 256 2.62 -4.67 -8.51
N LEU A 257 1.90 -4.98 -9.59
CA LEU A 257 2.43 -5.75 -10.73
C LEU A 257 3.72 -5.17 -11.28
N SER A 258 3.78 -3.84 -11.46
CA SER A 258 4.95 -3.14 -12.00
C SER A 258 6.18 -3.31 -11.11
N VAL A 259 6.01 -3.21 -9.78
CA VAL A 259 7.09 -3.36 -8.80
C VAL A 259 7.61 -4.80 -8.79
N LEU A 260 6.69 -5.77 -8.75
CA LEU A 260 7.06 -7.17 -8.69
C LEU A 260 7.73 -7.64 -9.99
N ALA A 261 7.29 -7.14 -11.16
CA ALA A 261 7.92 -7.43 -12.44
C ALA A 261 9.38 -6.90 -12.52
N LEU A 262 9.66 -5.71 -11.94
CA LEU A 262 11.01 -5.17 -11.81
C LEU A 262 11.90 -5.99 -10.88
N ILE A 263 11.34 -6.44 -9.75
CA ILE A 263 12.07 -7.29 -8.78
C ILE A 263 12.44 -8.63 -9.42
N LEU A 264 11.51 -9.23 -10.16
CA LEU A 264 11.69 -10.51 -10.82
C LEU A 264 12.50 -10.44 -12.12
N ASP A 265 12.83 -9.23 -12.59
CA ASP A 265 13.43 -8.98 -13.90
C ASP A 265 12.69 -9.71 -15.03
N THR A 266 11.36 -9.54 -15.08
CA THR A 266 10.48 -10.22 -16.02
C THR A 266 9.50 -9.26 -16.68
N ARG A 267 8.90 -9.69 -17.79
CA ARG A 267 7.87 -8.87 -18.45
C ARG A 267 6.61 -8.82 -17.59
N GLN A 268 5.99 -7.66 -17.51
CA GLN A 268 4.75 -7.48 -16.74
C GLN A 268 3.66 -8.51 -17.11
N ARG A 269 3.54 -8.86 -18.38
CA ARG A 269 2.58 -9.88 -18.85
C ARG A 269 2.81 -11.26 -18.22
N ASP A 270 4.06 -11.66 -18.06
CA ASP A 270 4.39 -12.97 -17.48
C ASP A 270 4.17 -12.97 -15.98
N CYS A 271 4.52 -11.86 -15.30
CA CYS A 271 4.23 -11.64 -13.89
C CYS A 271 2.71 -11.62 -13.63
N ASP A 272 1.92 -10.91 -14.45
CA ASP A 272 0.46 -10.86 -14.34
C ASP A 272 -0.17 -12.26 -14.44
N ARG A 273 0.30 -13.09 -15.36
CA ARG A 273 -0.18 -14.47 -15.49
C ARG A 273 0.05 -15.26 -14.21
N MET A 274 1.22 -15.13 -13.58
CA MET A 274 1.55 -15.81 -12.32
C MET A 274 0.71 -15.26 -11.16
N LEU A 275 0.54 -13.94 -11.05
CA LEU A 275 -0.31 -13.32 -10.03
C LEU A 275 -1.78 -13.74 -10.16
N ARG A 276 -2.30 -13.81 -11.38
CA ARG A 276 -3.65 -14.35 -11.62
C ARG A 276 -3.78 -15.81 -11.20
N ALA A 277 -2.76 -16.64 -11.42
CA ALA A 277 -2.77 -18.00 -10.92
C ALA A 277 -2.81 -18.05 -9.39
N LEU A 278 -2.10 -17.14 -8.71
CA LEU A 278 -2.17 -16.98 -7.25
C LEU A 278 -3.56 -16.50 -6.78
N CYS A 279 -4.20 -15.60 -7.53
CA CYS A 279 -5.59 -15.20 -7.23
C CYS A 279 -6.56 -16.37 -7.37
N MET A 280 -6.41 -17.18 -8.43
CA MET A 280 -7.24 -18.37 -8.61
C MET A 280 -7.04 -19.39 -7.50
N ALA A 281 -5.83 -19.47 -6.93
CA ALA A 281 -5.52 -20.31 -5.77
C ALA A 281 -5.95 -19.68 -4.43
N SER A 282 -6.55 -18.48 -4.43
CA SER A 282 -6.94 -17.72 -3.22
C SER A 282 -5.77 -17.40 -2.28
N LEU A 283 -4.56 -17.26 -2.80
CA LEU A 283 -3.36 -16.90 -2.03
C LEU A 283 -3.06 -15.40 -2.09
N VAL A 284 -3.62 -14.72 -3.09
CA VAL A 284 -3.51 -13.29 -3.30
C VAL A 284 -4.86 -12.77 -3.82
N ASP A 285 -5.25 -11.56 -3.50
CA ASP A 285 -6.45 -10.90 -3.98
C ASP A 285 -6.10 -9.77 -4.95
N GLU A 286 -6.83 -9.66 -6.06
CA GLU A 286 -6.76 -8.49 -6.93
C GLU A 286 -7.67 -7.39 -6.36
N ILE A 287 -7.06 -6.28 -5.92
CA ILE A 287 -7.76 -5.13 -5.31
C ILE A 287 -7.98 -3.98 -6.32
N GLY A 288 -7.37 -4.07 -7.49
CA GLY A 288 -7.46 -3.12 -8.58
C GLY A 288 -6.65 -3.62 -9.78
N VAL A 289 -6.79 -2.97 -10.93
CA VAL A 289 -6.07 -3.38 -12.14
C VAL A 289 -4.56 -3.31 -11.91
N GLY A 290 -3.88 -4.46 -11.91
CA GLY A 290 -2.44 -4.56 -11.65
C GLY A 290 -2.04 -4.32 -10.18
N HIS A 291 -3.00 -4.30 -9.27
CA HIS A 291 -2.77 -4.20 -7.84
C HIS A 291 -3.29 -5.43 -7.12
N TYR A 292 -2.41 -6.08 -6.41
CA TYR A 292 -2.68 -7.33 -5.70
C TYR A 292 -2.38 -7.18 -4.23
N ARG A 293 -3.01 -7.99 -3.39
CA ARG A 293 -2.83 -7.99 -1.94
C ARG A 293 -2.72 -9.41 -1.41
N MET A 294 -1.76 -9.65 -0.55
CA MET A 294 -1.58 -10.88 0.20
C MET A 294 -2.12 -10.71 1.62
N HIS A 295 -2.86 -11.71 2.12
CA HIS A 295 -3.32 -11.70 3.50
C HIS A 295 -2.18 -11.94 4.49
N ASP A 296 -2.23 -11.30 5.66
CA ASP A 296 -1.20 -11.39 6.71
C ASP A 296 -0.92 -12.82 7.15
N ILE A 297 -1.95 -13.65 7.28
CA ILE A 297 -1.81 -15.07 7.65
C ILE A 297 -1.02 -15.84 6.59
N ILE A 298 -1.26 -15.58 5.31
CA ILE A 298 -0.52 -16.21 4.21
C ILE A 298 0.94 -15.73 4.22
N LYS A 299 1.14 -14.42 4.37
CA LYS A 299 2.47 -13.82 4.45
C LYS A 299 3.28 -14.36 5.61
N ALA A 300 2.67 -14.51 6.79
CA ALA A 300 3.28 -15.11 7.97
C ALA A 300 3.71 -16.56 7.71
N TYR A 301 2.81 -17.38 7.15
CA TYR A 301 3.13 -18.77 6.77
C TYR A 301 4.32 -18.86 5.80
N LEU A 302 4.31 -18.04 4.75
CA LEU A 302 5.38 -18.02 3.76
C LEU A 302 6.70 -17.55 4.36
N SER A 303 6.67 -16.58 5.27
CA SER A 303 7.86 -16.11 5.98
C SER A 303 8.48 -17.20 6.85
N GLU A 304 7.69 -18.00 7.54
CA GLU A 304 8.17 -19.12 8.38
C GLU A 304 8.69 -20.31 7.56
N THR A 305 8.11 -20.54 6.39
CA THR A 305 8.49 -21.68 5.54
C THR A 305 9.51 -21.33 4.45
N ARG A 306 9.87 -20.05 4.32
CA ARG A 306 10.75 -19.52 3.26
C ARG A 306 12.10 -20.24 3.20
N SER A 307 12.73 -20.50 4.35
CA SER A 307 14.02 -21.19 4.44
C SER A 307 14.00 -22.66 3.93
N ARG A 308 12.81 -23.23 3.75
CA ARG A 308 12.64 -24.56 3.14
C ARG A 308 12.66 -24.54 1.62
N VAL A 309 12.43 -23.36 1.03
CA VAL A 309 12.25 -23.17 -0.42
C VAL A 309 13.36 -22.33 -1.04
N MET A 310 13.90 -21.39 -0.29
CA MET A 310 14.95 -20.46 -0.74
C MET A 310 16.15 -20.53 0.21
N SER A 311 17.37 -20.64 -0.36
CA SER A 311 18.59 -20.52 0.43
C SER A 311 18.75 -19.14 1.07
N GLU A 312 19.58 -19.03 2.10
CA GLU A 312 19.87 -17.73 2.73
C GLU A 312 20.48 -16.74 1.73
N GLU A 313 21.34 -17.22 0.84
CA GLU A 313 21.95 -16.41 -0.22
C GLU A 313 20.90 -15.89 -1.20
N GLU A 314 19.96 -16.74 -1.61
CA GLU A 314 18.85 -16.34 -2.48
C GLU A 314 17.92 -15.33 -1.79
N GLN A 315 17.63 -15.52 -0.50
CA GLN A 315 16.84 -14.58 0.28
C GLN A 315 17.53 -13.21 0.39
N ALA A 316 18.82 -13.19 0.63
CA ALA A 316 19.63 -11.98 0.70
C ALA A 316 19.62 -11.24 -0.65
N GLU A 317 19.81 -11.97 -1.75
CA GLU A 317 19.82 -11.40 -3.10
C GLU A 317 18.45 -10.81 -3.48
N VAL A 318 17.35 -11.53 -3.21
CA VAL A 318 15.99 -11.02 -3.42
C VAL A 318 15.73 -9.79 -2.55
N GLY A 319 16.15 -9.82 -1.27
CA GLY A 319 16.03 -8.65 -0.38
C GLY A 319 16.79 -7.43 -0.91
N ARG A 320 18.04 -7.63 -1.38
CA ARG A 320 18.83 -6.58 -2.04
C ARG A 320 18.08 -6.04 -3.26
N ARG A 321 17.57 -6.90 -4.13
CA ARG A 321 16.85 -6.50 -5.35
C ARG A 321 15.57 -5.72 -5.02
N ILE A 322 14.82 -6.12 -4.00
CA ILE A 322 13.66 -5.38 -3.49
C ILE A 322 14.08 -3.96 -3.13
N ARG A 323 15.11 -3.80 -2.29
CA ARG A 323 15.59 -2.48 -1.88
C ARG A 323 16.09 -1.64 -3.05
N THR A 324 16.82 -2.23 -4.00
CA THR A 324 17.25 -1.54 -5.24
C THR A 324 16.07 -0.97 -6.01
N VAL A 325 15.01 -1.76 -6.24
CA VAL A 325 13.80 -1.31 -6.96
C VAL A 325 13.07 -0.21 -6.18
N TYR A 326 12.91 -0.37 -4.87
CA TYR A 326 12.25 0.63 -4.04
C TYR A 326 13.04 1.95 -3.96
N LEU A 327 14.38 1.88 -3.91
CA LEU A 327 15.24 3.07 -4.01
C LEU A 327 15.08 3.74 -5.37
N ALA A 328 15.17 2.99 -6.45
CA ALA A 328 15.08 3.52 -7.82
C ALA A 328 13.75 4.23 -8.07
N LEU A 329 12.63 3.60 -7.68
CA LEU A 329 11.30 4.21 -7.84
C LEU A 329 11.11 5.42 -6.93
N SER A 330 11.63 5.40 -5.70
CA SER A 330 11.57 6.55 -4.79
C SER A 330 12.44 7.70 -5.29
N TYR A 331 13.60 7.40 -5.86
CA TYR A 331 14.45 8.40 -6.49
C TYR A 331 13.78 9.00 -7.73
N ALA A 332 13.21 8.19 -8.60
CA ALA A 332 12.48 8.66 -9.77
C ALA A 332 11.26 9.52 -9.38
N ALA A 333 10.54 9.13 -8.33
CA ALA A 333 9.41 9.89 -7.79
C ALA A 333 9.84 11.25 -7.21
N ASP A 334 10.94 11.31 -6.45
CA ASP A 334 11.49 12.57 -5.94
C ASP A 334 11.91 13.50 -7.10
N ARG A 335 12.53 12.94 -8.15
CA ARG A 335 12.90 13.69 -9.36
C ARG A 335 11.71 14.18 -10.17
N ALA A 336 10.59 13.46 -10.16
CA ALA A 336 9.35 13.91 -10.79
C ALA A 336 8.73 15.08 -10.03
N ILE A 337 8.82 15.08 -8.68
CA ILE A 337 8.33 16.18 -7.83
C ILE A 337 9.22 17.41 -7.91
N ASP A 338 10.55 17.25 -7.80
CA ASP A 338 11.54 18.34 -7.90
C ASP A 338 12.69 17.98 -8.88
N PRO A 339 12.50 18.23 -10.18
CA PRO A 339 13.52 17.96 -11.20
C PRO A 339 14.83 18.73 -11.00
N ASN A 340 14.78 19.85 -10.27
CA ASN A 340 15.93 20.74 -10.06
C ASN A 340 16.75 20.40 -8.82
N ARG A 341 16.32 19.38 -8.06
CA ARG A 341 17.10 18.89 -6.93
C ARG A 341 18.41 18.27 -7.41
N HIS A 342 19.51 18.51 -6.70
CA HIS A 342 20.82 18.00 -7.11
C HIS A 342 20.82 16.46 -7.11
N PRO A 343 21.19 15.80 -8.24
CA PRO A 343 21.14 14.35 -8.33
C PRO A 343 22.20 13.71 -7.42
N LEU A 344 21.88 12.52 -6.90
CA LEU A 344 22.86 11.66 -6.21
C LEU A 344 23.51 10.68 -7.19
N PRO A 345 24.74 10.26 -6.91
CA PRO A 345 25.34 9.15 -7.64
C PRO A 345 24.59 7.84 -7.29
N LEU A 346 24.15 7.14 -8.33
CA LEU A 346 23.50 5.84 -8.23
C LEU A 346 24.42 4.78 -8.86
N ASP A 347 24.31 3.53 -8.40
CA ASP A 347 24.89 2.40 -9.11
C ASP A 347 24.18 2.15 -10.45
N GLU A 348 24.80 1.37 -11.33
CA GLU A 348 24.33 1.13 -12.69
C GLU A 348 22.93 0.49 -12.70
N GLU A 349 22.70 -0.52 -11.88
CA GLU A 349 21.42 -1.23 -11.76
C GLU A 349 20.28 -0.29 -11.34
N THR A 350 20.51 0.51 -10.30
CA THR A 350 19.54 1.53 -9.83
C THR A 350 19.28 2.58 -10.90
N ALA A 351 20.33 3.07 -11.59
CA ALA A 351 20.22 4.10 -12.61
C ALA A 351 19.42 3.61 -13.84
N GLU A 352 19.56 2.36 -14.25
CA GLU A 352 18.79 1.77 -15.33
C GLU A 352 17.28 1.74 -15.01
N ILE A 353 16.91 1.33 -13.80
CA ILE A 353 15.51 1.32 -13.35
C ILE A 353 14.94 2.74 -13.31
N VAL A 354 15.71 3.70 -12.78
CA VAL A 354 15.32 5.13 -12.76
C VAL A 354 15.09 5.66 -14.18
N ALA A 355 15.96 5.34 -15.11
CA ALA A 355 15.83 5.79 -16.50
C ALA A 355 14.60 5.20 -17.21
N ALA A 356 14.20 3.99 -16.83
CA ALA A 356 13.00 3.33 -17.34
C ALA A 356 11.71 3.81 -16.65
N ALA A 357 11.81 4.36 -15.45
CA ALA A 357 10.67 4.84 -14.68
C ALA A 357 10.22 6.22 -15.21
N ASN A 358 9.09 6.26 -15.90
CA ASN A 358 8.48 7.49 -16.40
C ASN A 358 7.30 7.88 -15.51
N LEU A 359 7.59 8.52 -14.36
CA LEU A 359 6.59 8.91 -13.38
C LEU A 359 6.20 10.39 -13.56
N GLY A 360 4.90 10.67 -13.63
CA GLY A 360 4.37 12.00 -13.43
C GLY A 360 4.28 12.36 -11.94
N VAL A 361 4.02 13.65 -11.63
CA VAL A 361 3.92 14.13 -10.24
C VAL A 361 2.83 13.38 -9.44
N ALA A 362 1.68 13.12 -10.06
CA ALA A 362 0.58 12.41 -9.41
C ALA A 362 0.96 10.97 -9.04
N GLU A 363 1.59 10.25 -9.96
CA GLU A 363 2.05 8.87 -9.75
C GLU A 363 3.17 8.83 -8.71
N ALA A 364 4.06 9.83 -8.69
CA ALA A 364 5.10 9.98 -7.68
C ALA A 364 4.53 10.19 -6.27
N LEU A 365 3.50 11.01 -6.14
CA LEU A 365 2.80 11.21 -4.86
C LEU A 365 2.09 9.93 -4.43
N ALA A 366 1.35 9.27 -5.32
CA ALA A 366 0.70 8.00 -5.04
C ALA A 366 1.70 6.91 -4.62
N TRP A 367 2.87 6.85 -5.26
CA TRP A 367 3.98 5.97 -4.86
C TRP A 367 4.39 6.20 -3.41
N PHE A 368 4.68 7.44 -3.04
CA PHE A 368 5.10 7.74 -1.67
C PHE A 368 4.01 7.51 -0.62
N GLU A 369 2.72 7.76 -0.97
CA GLU A 369 1.60 7.43 -0.08
C GLU A 369 1.57 5.93 0.23
N SER A 370 1.64 5.10 -0.80
CA SER A 370 1.63 3.64 -0.64
C SER A 370 2.87 3.13 0.10
N LEU A 371 4.01 3.80 -0.07
CA LEU A 371 5.27 3.44 0.57
C LEU A 371 5.34 3.85 2.05
N THR A 372 4.60 4.87 2.45
CA THR A 372 4.70 5.50 3.78
C THR A 372 4.65 4.51 4.95
N PRO A 373 3.75 3.51 5.00
CA PRO A 373 3.70 2.55 6.10
C PRO A 373 4.95 1.65 6.19
N SER A 374 5.64 1.46 5.07
CA SER A 374 6.76 0.50 4.94
C SER A 374 8.14 1.14 5.01
N MET A 375 8.24 2.48 5.05
CA MET A 375 9.53 3.19 5.01
C MET A 375 10.48 2.77 6.15
N THR A 376 9.96 2.67 7.37
CA THR A 376 10.75 2.30 8.55
C THR A 376 11.27 0.86 8.42
N HIS A 377 10.40 -0.05 8.01
CA HIS A 377 10.76 -1.45 7.82
C HIS A 377 11.86 -1.65 6.76
N LEU A 378 11.79 -0.95 5.63
CA LEU A 378 12.83 -0.98 4.60
C LEU A 378 14.20 -0.51 5.12
N ILE A 379 14.20 0.51 5.97
CA ILE A 379 15.43 1.03 6.60
C ILE A 379 15.99 0.00 7.58
N GLU A 380 15.15 -0.56 8.47
CA GLU A 380 15.55 -1.57 9.45
C GLU A 380 16.13 -2.83 8.80
N GLU A 381 15.50 -3.31 7.70
CA GLU A 381 16.03 -4.44 6.93
C GLU A 381 17.38 -4.12 6.28
N ALA A 382 17.55 -2.90 5.75
CA ALA A 382 18.79 -2.47 5.15
C ALA A 382 19.91 -2.31 6.19
N GLU A 383 19.61 -1.77 7.37
CA GLU A 383 20.53 -1.68 8.50
C GLU A 383 20.98 -3.08 8.95
N ALA A 384 20.05 -4.02 9.09
CA ALA A 384 20.33 -5.41 9.44
C ALA A 384 21.21 -6.11 8.38
N ALA A 385 21.06 -5.75 7.10
CA ALA A 385 21.86 -6.24 5.99
C ALA A 385 23.20 -5.51 5.81
N GLY A 386 23.46 -4.42 6.57
CA GLY A 386 24.67 -3.60 6.43
C GLY A 386 24.70 -2.73 5.17
N GLU A 387 23.56 -2.49 4.53
CA GLU A 387 23.45 -1.72 3.28
C GLU A 387 23.36 -0.19 3.52
N CYS A 388 24.42 0.36 4.10
CA CYS A 388 24.49 1.80 4.46
C CYS A 388 24.18 2.73 3.28
N ALA A 389 24.65 2.37 2.09
CA ALA A 389 24.41 3.16 0.87
C ALA A 389 22.92 3.22 0.47
N PHE A 390 22.16 2.16 0.71
CA PHE A 390 20.70 2.20 0.52
C PHE A 390 20.06 3.19 1.48
N VAL A 391 20.35 3.09 2.78
CA VAL A 391 19.72 3.92 3.82
C VAL A 391 19.93 5.41 3.54
N THR A 392 21.15 5.82 3.22
CA THR A 392 21.48 7.24 2.96
C THR A 392 20.75 7.79 1.73
N ARG A 393 20.72 7.04 0.64
CA ARG A 393 20.08 7.45 -0.63
C ARG A 393 18.55 7.39 -0.54
N PHE A 394 18.03 6.38 0.13
CA PHE A 394 16.59 6.26 0.35
C PHE A 394 16.06 7.39 1.23
N ALA A 395 16.74 7.70 2.35
CA ALA A 395 16.40 8.83 3.20
C ALA A 395 16.40 10.17 2.42
N TRP A 396 17.33 10.35 1.49
CA TRP A 396 17.34 11.50 0.61
C TRP A 396 16.12 11.50 -0.31
N SER A 397 15.79 10.38 -0.92
CA SER A 397 14.71 10.26 -1.90
C SER A 397 13.32 10.52 -1.30
N VAL A 398 13.08 10.12 -0.05
CA VAL A 398 11.78 10.32 0.61
C VAL A 398 11.63 11.68 1.29
N ASN A 399 12.73 12.45 1.40
CA ASN A 399 12.76 13.66 2.22
C ASN A 399 11.83 14.78 1.74
N THR A 400 11.72 15.02 0.41
CA THR A 400 10.85 16.06 -0.14
C THR A 400 9.39 15.78 0.18
N PHE A 401 8.96 14.55 -0.02
CA PHE A 401 7.60 14.10 0.27
C PHE A 401 7.28 14.21 1.76
N LEU A 402 8.14 13.70 2.64
CA LEU A 402 7.94 13.77 4.09
C LEU A 402 7.89 15.22 4.59
N TYR A 403 8.71 16.10 4.02
CA TYR A 403 8.67 17.54 4.32
C TYR A 403 7.32 18.16 3.90
N TRP A 404 6.79 17.81 2.74
CA TRP A 404 5.47 18.29 2.29
C TRP A 404 4.33 17.78 3.16
N ARG A 405 4.43 16.53 3.61
CA ARG A 405 3.44 15.90 4.52
C ARG A 405 3.56 16.38 5.96
N GLN A 406 4.64 17.07 6.33
CA GLN A 406 4.96 17.46 7.72
C GLN A 406 4.95 16.29 8.71
N ASP A 407 5.31 15.12 8.26
CA ASP A 407 5.54 13.98 9.14
C ASP A 407 6.90 14.16 9.85
N VAL A 408 6.92 15.08 10.83
CA VAL A 408 8.15 15.45 11.55
C VAL A 408 8.76 14.24 12.26
N THR A 409 7.91 13.37 12.81
CA THR A 409 8.36 12.19 13.56
C THR A 409 9.09 11.22 12.63
N ARG A 410 8.49 10.87 11.50
CA ARG A 410 9.10 9.96 10.52
C ARG A 410 10.31 10.60 9.85
N THR A 411 10.25 11.88 9.48
CA THR A 411 11.40 12.61 8.93
C THR A 411 12.59 12.53 9.89
N LEU A 412 12.36 12.75 11.18
CA LEU A 412 13.43 12.69 12.18
C LEU A 412 14.03 11.28 12.28
N SER A 413 13.21 10.25 12.38
CA SER A 413 13.66 8.84 12.43
C SER A 413 14.47 8.46 11.20
N VAL A 414 13.96 8.75 9.99
CA VAL A 414 14.63 8.45 8.72
C VAL A 414 15.98 9.17 8.61
N GLN A 415 16.06 10.45 9.01
CA GLN A 415 17.30 11.22 8.91
C GLN A 415 18.31 10.81 9.99
N GLN A 416 17.87 10.35 11.17
CA GLN A 416 18.75 9.76 12.18
C GLN A 416 19.38 8.46 11.67
N ALA A 417 18.59 7.57 11.07
CA ALA A 417 19.09 6.36 10.44
C ALA A 417 20.09 6.67 9.32
N ALA A 418 19.83 7.69 8.49
CA ALA A 418 20.77 8.11 7.44
C ALA A 418 22.12 8.59 7.98
N VAL A 419 22.13 9.34 9.09
CA VAL A 419 23.39 9.76 9.73
C VAL A 419 24.13 8.56 10.32
N ALA A 420 23.42 7.64 10.98
CA ALA A 420 24.01 6.42 11.52
C ALA A 420 24.63 5.56 10.41
N ALA A 421 23.93 5.36 9.30
CA ALA A 421 24.41 4.62 8.15
C ALA A 421 25.61 5.30 7.47
N ALA A 422 25.60 6.64 7.35
CA ALA A 422 26.72 7.39 6.79
C ALA A 422 27.99 7.18 7.62
N LEU A 423 27.88 7.24 8.94
CA LEU A 423 28.99 7.01 9.86
C LEU A 423 29.48 5.55 9.85
N ALA A 424 28.57 4.60 9.63
CA ALA A 424 28.90 3.18 9.65
C ALA A 424 29.59 2.70 8.36
N GLY A 425 29.24 3.24 7.17
CA GLY A 425 29.75 2.70 5.92
C GLY A 425 29.60 3.58 4.66
N ASP A 426 29.06 4.81 4.76
CA ASP A 426 28.90 5.70 3.60
C ASP A 426 29.32 7.15 3.91
N PRO A 427 30.60 7.38 4.27
CA PRO A 427 31.09 8.69 4.73
C PRO A 427 30.94 9.80 3.69
N ALA A 428 30.85 9.46 2.41
CA ALA A 428 30.60 10.45 1.35
C ALA A 428 29.23 11.12 1.49
N MET A 429 28.26 10.47 2.12
CA MET A 429 26.92 10.99 2.35
C MET A 429 26.74 11.64 3.72
N GLU A 430 27.77 11.70 4.57
CA GLU A 430 27.66 12.20 5.94
C GLU A 430 27.22 13.67 5.98
N GLY A 431 27.85 14.54 5.19
CA GLY A 431 27.48 15.96 5.11
C GLY A 431 26.02 16.17 4.72
N LEU A 432 25.58 15.44 3.70
CA LEU A 432 24.19 15.48 3.23
C LEU A 432 23.19 14.96 4.29
N SER A 433 23.49 13.83 4.92
CA SER A 433 22.64 13.21 5.95
C SER A 433 22.51 14.10 7.19
N ARG A 434 23.62 14.69 7.66
CA ARG A 434 23.61 15.65 8.78
C ARG A 434 22.78 16.90 8.46
N ARG A 435 22.85 17.39 7.21
CA ARG A 435 22.02 18.52 6.76
C ARG A 435 20.52 18.15 6.79
N GLY A 436 20.18 16.94 6.35
CA GLY A 436 18.81 16.39 6.46
C GLY A 436 18.35 16.33 7.90
N LEU A 437 19.16 15.77 8.79
CA LEU A 437 18.88 15.68 10.23
C LEU A 437 18.74 17.07 10.87
N GLY A 438 19.63 17.98 10.52
CA GLY A 438 19.56 19.36 11.05
C GLY A 438 18.26 20.07 10.70
N ARG A 439 17.74 19.87 9.48
CA ARG A 439 16.41 20.38 9.08
C ARG A 439 15.28 19.69 9.84
N ALA A 440 15.32 18.37 9.95
CA ALA A 440 14.31 17.62 10.71
C ALA A 440 14.27 18.02 12.18
N LEU A 441 15.43 18.26 12.81
CA LEU A 441 15.53 18.77 14.16
C LEU A 441 14.97 20.20 14.31
N ALA A 442 15.19 21.06 13.32
CA ALA A 442 14.62 22.41 13.28
C ALA A 442 13.09 22.37 13.18
N ASP A 443 12.54 21.46 12.35
CA ASP A 443 11.10 21.21 12.23
C ASP A 443 10.50 20.66 13.54
N ALA A 444 11.27 19.87 14.29
CA ALA A 444 10.90 19.35 15.61
C ALA A 444 11.10 20.38 16.74
N GLY A 445 11.52 21.62 16.46
CA GLY A 445 11.77 22.67 17.46
C GLY A 445 13.08 22.51 18.25
N ARG A 446 13.94 21.53 17.91
CA ARG A 446 15.21 21.25 18.58
C ARG A 446 16.33 22.10 17.99
N LEU A 447 16.24 23.44 18.14
CA LEU A 447 17.02 24.43 17.39
C LEU A 447 18.54 24.34 17.64
N GLU A 448 19.01 24.09 18.86
CA GLU A 448 20.44 23.98 19.17
C GLU A 448 21.05 22.69 18.59
N ALA A 449 20.33 21.57 18.68
CA ALA A 449 20.76 20.32 18.03
C ALA A 449 20.80 20.48 16.50
N ALA A 450 19.81 21.15 15.91
CA ALA A 450 19.79 21.48 14.49
C ALA A 450 21.02 22.28 14.07
N LYS A 451 21.39 23.31 14.86
CA LYS A 451 22.55 24.15 14.61
C LYS A 451 23.86 23.36 14.64
N THR A 452 23.96 22.40 15.56
CA THR A 452 25.13 21.51 15.66
C THR A 452 25.29 20.64 14.41
N GLU A 453 24.21 19.98 13.98
CA GLU A 453 24.25 19.10 12.80
C GLU A 453 24.51 19.90 11.49
N LEU A 454 23.90 21.08 11.35
CA LEU A 454 24.11 21.94 10.17
C LEU A 454 25.53 22.50 10.09
N ARG A 455 26.18 22.81 11.21
CA ARG A 455 27.58 23.22 11.25
C ARG A 455 28.50 22.07 10.87
N ALA A 456 28.29 20.89 11.44
CA ALA A 456 29.05 19.71 11.10
C ALA A 456 28.92 19.36 9.61
N SER A 457 27.70 19.42 9.02
CA SER A 457 27.49 19.27 7.59
C SER A 457 28.34 20.28 6.78
N MET A 458 28.29 21.56 7.14
CA MET A 458 29.00 22.61 6.41
C MET A 458 30.53 22.43 6.48
N GLU A 459 31.07 21.97 7.61
CA GLU A 459 32.50 21.69 7.79
C GLU A 459 32.93 20.48 6.93
N LEU A 460 32.13 19.43 6.91
CA LEU A 460 32.37 18.22 6.09
C LEU A 460 32.31 18.56 4.58
N ASP A 461 31.26 19.26 4.15
CA ASP A 461 31.10 19.67 2.74
C ASP A 461 32.27 20.56 2.29
N ALA A 462 32.73 21.48 3.17
CA ALA A 462 33.90 22.32 2.89
C ALA A 462 35.21 21.52 2.80
N ALA A 463 35.41 20.53 3.68
CA ALA A 463 36.58 19.65 3.65
C ALA A 463 36.60 18.79 2.38
N GLN A 464 35.45 18.38 1.88
CA GLN A 464 35.28 17.62 0.63
C GLN A 464 35.31 18.52 -0.63
N ARG A 465 35.40 19.83 -0.48
CA ARG A 465 35.27 20.83 -1.55
C ARG A 465 33.94 20.76 -2.30
N ASP A 466 32.90 20.36 -1.62
CA ASP A 466 31.52 20.41 -2.14
C ASP A 466 30.92 21.80 -1.89
N ASP A 467 31.22 22.73 -2.78
CA ASP A 467 30.67 24.10 -2.73
C ASP A 467 29.13 24.11 -2.78
N THR A 468 28.53 23.10 -3.42
CA THR A 468 27.07 22.91 -3.50
C THR A 468 26.50 22.49 -2.16
N GLY A 469 27.15 21.59 -1.47
CA GLY A 469 26.83 21.18 -0.11
C GLY A 469 26.92 22.34 0.88
N VAL A 470 28.03 23.09 0.83
CA VAL A 470 28.25 24.29 1.67
C VAL A 470 27.12 25.31 1.48
N ALA A 471 26.78 25.65 0.21
CA ALA A 471 25.68 26.59 -0.05
C ALA A 471 24.33 26.08 0.45
N SER A 472 24.11 24.78 0.40
CA SER A 472 22.89 24.13 0.92
C SER A 472 22.82 24.16 2.45
N ALA A 473 23.95 23.97 3.15
CA ALA A 473 24.04 24.08 4.59
C ALA A 473 23.83 25.54 5.04
N GLN A 474 24.39 26.52 4.30
CA GLN A 474 24.16 27.95 4.55
C GLN A 474 22.69 28.33 4.39
N HIS A 475 21.99 27.80 3.37
CA HIS A 475 20.54 27.94 3.23
C HIS A 475 19.80 27.38 4.46
N ALA A 476 20.12 26.16 4.89
CA ALA A 476 19.49 25.57 6.07
C ALA A 476 19.77 26.36 7.36
N MET A 477 20.96 26.98 7.49
CA MET A 477 21.28 27.91 8.57
C MET A 477 20.48 29.21 8.53
N ALA A 478 20.19 29.74 7.33
CA ALA A 478 19.33 30.90 7.17
C ALA A 478 17.88 30.58 7.62
N GLU A 479 17.37 29.41 7.24
CA GLU A 479 16.05 28.94 7.65
C GLU A 479 15.97 28.74 9.15
N LEU A 480 16.99 28.11 9.77
CA LEU A 480 17.09 27.94 11.21
C LEU A 480 17.13 29.27 11.96
N ALA A 481 17.91 30.24 11.46
CA ALA A 481 18.01 31.56 12.06
C ALA A 481 16.66 32.32 12.04
N LEU A 482 15.88 32.20 10.95
CA LEU A 482 14.53 32.76 10.88
C LEU A 482 13.60 32.12 11.93
N ARG A 483 13.63 30.80 12.07
CA ARG A 483 12.84 30.08 13.08
C ARG A 483 13.25 30.45 14.52
N SER A 484 14.53 30.79 14.70
CA SER A 484 15.07 31.24 15.99
C SER A 484 14.80 32.72 16.29
N GLY A 485 14.07 33.43 15.42
CA GLY A 485 13.82 34.87 15.59
C GLY A 485 15.07 35.75 15.38
N GLN A 486 16.03 35.28 14.59
CA GLN A 486 17.31 35.97 14.32
C GLN A 486 17.43 36.43 12.87
N PRO A 487 16.60 37.38 12.40
CA PRO A 487 16.52 37.73 10.97
C PRO A 487 17.82 38.39 10.44
N VAL A 488 18.62 39.02 11.29
CA VAL A 488 19.92 39.58 10.87
C VAL A 488 20.93 38.47 10.56
N GLU A 489 20.94 37.39 11.35
CA GLU A 489 21.78 36.21 11.09
C GLU A 489 21.30 35.49 9.83
N ALA A 490 19.99 35.34 9.67
CA ALA A 490 19.39 34.75 8.47
C ALA A 490 19.77 35.52 7.19
N LEU A 491 19.73 36.85 7.23
CA LEU A 491 20.14 37.68 6.10
C LEU A 491 21.62 37.44 5.73
N ARG A 492 22.50 37.34 6.73
CA ARG A 492 23.93 37.05 6.50
C ARG A 492 24.13 35.72 5.80
N TRP A 493 23.44 34.68 6.26
CA TRP A 493 23.50 33.35 5.66
C TRP A 493 22.93 33.32 4.25
N GLY A 494 21.75 33.90 4.02
CA GLY A 494 21.12 33.97 2.69
C GLY A 494 22.00 34.69 1.66
N VAL A 495 22.55 35.85 2.01
CA VAL A 495 23.48 36.60 1.13
C VAL A 495 24.75 35.81 0.86
N ARG A 496 25.30 35.11 1.86
CA ARG A 496 26.49 34.27 1.68
C ARG A 496 26.21 33.12 0.73
N ALA A 497 25.07 32.41 0.93
CA ALA A 497 24.64 31.32 0.07
C ALA A 497 24.45 31.79 -1.41
N ALA A 498 23.77 32.92 -1.60
CA ALA A 498 23.59 33.50 -2.95
C ALA A 498 24.90 33.86 -3.65
N ARG A 499 25.84 34.48 -2.90
CA ARG A 499 27.15 34.85 -3.43
C ARG A 499 27.97 33.61 -3.82
N GLU A 500 28.01 32.60 -2.98
CA GLU A 500 28.72 31.36 -3.22
C GLU A 500 28.14 30.61 -4.43
N SER A 501 26.82 30.49 -4.48
CA SER A 501 26.12 29.85 -5.60
C SER A 501 26.35 30.58 -6.95
N ARG A 502 26.44 31.89 -6.92
CA ARG A 502 26.81 32.67 -8.12
C ARG A 502 28.27 32.41 -8.56
N ARG A 503 29.21 32.33 -7.60
CA ARG A 503 30.62 32.02 -7.85
C ARG A 503 30.77 30.62 -8.50
N THR A 504 29.97 29.68 -8.10
CA THR A 504 29.99 28.31 -8.63
C THR A 504 29.05 28.09 -9.83
N ASN A 505 28.51 29.18 -10.41
CA ASN A 505 27.59 29.16 -11.56
C ASN A 505 26.35 28.23 -11.35
N ASN A 506 25.75 28.26 -10.16
CA ASN A 506 24.58 27.51 -9.82
C ASN A 506 23.37 28.44 -9.62
N PRO A 507 22.63 28.79 -10.70
CA PRO A 507 21.56 29.79 -10.65
C PRO A 507 20.40 29.35 -9.76
N VAL A 508 20.05 28.05 -9.72
CA VAL A 508 18.96 27.53 -8.89
C VAL A 508 19.23 27.78 -7.41
N ARG A 509 20.47 27.57 -6.98
CA ARG A 509 20.88 27.84 -5.59
C ARG A 509 21.08 29.31 -5.30
N GLU A 510 21.52 30.10 -6.28
CA GLU A 510 21.54 31.57 -6.17
C GLU A 510 20.13 32.09 -5.88
N ALA A 511 19.14 31.66 -6.66
CA ALA A 511 17.75 32.03 -6.45
C ALA A 511 17.26 31.67 -5.03
N ARG A 512 17.67 30.51 -4.51
CA ARG A 512 17.31 30.10 -3.15
C ARG A 512 17.94 30.97 -2.08
N GLY A 513 19.22 31.30 -2.21
CA GLY A 513 19.89 32.22 -1.28
C GLY A 513 19.29 33.64 -1.30
N LEU A 514 18.90 34.14 -2.47
CA LEU A 514 18.19 35.42 -2.63
C LEU A 514 16.81 35.37 -1.96
N TYR A 515 16.08 34.27 -2.09
CA TYR A 515 14.82 34.03 -1.42
C TYR A 515 14.97 34.08 0.11
N ASP A 516 16.00 33.44 0.69
CA ASP A 516 16.24 33.47 2.13
C ASP A 516 16.60 34.87 2.64
N ALA A 517 17.43 35.58 1.89
CA ALA A 517 17.76 36.97 2.19
C ALA A 517 16.53 37.88 2.13
N ALA A 518 15.65 37.66 1.15
CA ALA A 518 14.41 38.41 1.02
C ALA A 518 13.45 38.13 2.18
N ARG A 519 13.30 36.87 2.60
CA ARG A 519 12.52 36.53 3.80
C ARG A 519 13.05 37.24 5.05
N ALA A 520 14.36 37.21 5.25
CA ALA A 520 14.97 37.88 6.38
C ALA A 520 14.73 39.40 6.36
N LEU A 521 14.79 40.03 5.18
CA LEU A 521 14.50 41.46 5.00
C LEU A 521 13.02 41.77 5.26
N THR A 522 12.13 40.86 4.94
CA THR A 522 10.69 40.98 5.25
C THR A 522 10.47 41.04 6.77
N GLU A 523 11.13 40.15 7.53
CA GLU A 523 11.08 40.16 9.00
C GLU A 523 11.72 41.42 9.61
N LEU A 524 12.70 42.01 8.91
CA LEU A 524 13.34 43.28 9.32
C LEU A 524 12.54 44.54 8.93
N GLY A 525 11.38 44.39 8.29
CA GLY A 525 10.57 45.49 7.78
C GLY A 525 11.17 46.22 6.58
N ARG A 526 12.15 45.65 5.91
CA ARG A 526 12.82 46.24 4.73
C ARG A 526 12.15 45.79 3.43
N HIS A 527 10.86 46.05 3.30
CA HIS A 527 9.98 45.52 2.24
C HIS A 527 10.44 45.83 0.83
N ALA A 528 10.94 47.04 0.55
CA ALA A 528 11.47 47.41 -0.79
C ALA A 528 12.67 46.54 -1.22
N TRP A 529 13.57 46.25 -0.29
CA TRP A 529 14.72 45.37 -0.58
C TRP A 529 14.29 43.90 -0.69
N ALA A 530 13.34 43.45 0.17
CA ALA A 530 12.78 42.12 0.10
C ALA A 530 12.10 41.88 -1.25
N HIS A 531 11.30 42.82 -1.72
CA HIS A 531 10.64 42.75 -3.02
C HIS A 531 11.65 42.66 -4.18
N ALA A 532 12.69 43.50 -4.18
CA ALA A 532 13.72 43.50 -5.24
C ALA A 532 14.46 42.15 -5.32
N LEU A 533 14.84 41.57 -4.15
CA LEU A 533 15.49 40.26 -4.13
C LEU A 533 14.52 39.13 -4.46
N GLY A 534 13.24 39.23 -4.06
CA GLY A 534 12.20 38.30 -4.44
C GLY A 534 11.96 38.24 -5.93
N LEU A 535 11.88 39.40 -6.61
CA LEU A 535 11.75 39.48 -8.05
C LEU A 535 12.97 38.87 -8.79
N ARG A 536 14.18 39.12 -8.29
CA ARG A 536 15.37 38.52 -8.86
C ARG A 536 15.38 36.99 -8.70
N SER A 537 14.99 36.49 -7.52
CA SER A 537 14.83 35.05 -7.31
C SER A 537 13.80 34.46 -8.25
N LEU A 538 12.65 35.12 -8.43
CA LEU A 538 11.59 34.71 -9.36
C LEU A 538 12.10 34.64 -10.80
N SER A 539 12.77 35.69 -11.29
CA SER A 539 13.32 35.73 -12.64
C SER A 539 14.26 34.55 -12.89
N ILE A 540 15.20 34.28 -11.97
CA ILE A 540 16.11 33.13 -12.11
C ILE A 540 15.33 31.81 -12.14
N CYS A 541 14.31 31.64 -11.30
CA CYS A 541 13.50 30.43 -11.29
C CYS A 541 12.71 30.25 -12.60
N GLU A 542 12.20 31.33 -13.19
CA GLU A 542 11.50 31.31 -14.48
C GLU A 542 12.46 30.94 -15.61
N ASP A 543 13.66 31.55 -15.67
CA ASP A 543 14.71 31.26 -16.67
C ASP A 543 15.19 29.79 -16.59
N GLN A 544 15.20 29.20 -15.41
CA GLN A 544 15.64 27.81 -15.18
C GLN A 544 14.50 26.79 -15.25
N GLY A 545 13.26 27.20 -15.50
CA GLY A 545 12.10 26.32 -15.50
C GLY A 545 11.82 25.68 -14.13
N ASN A 546 12.33 26.28 -13.04
CA ASN A 546 12.17 25.76 -11.67
C ASN A 546 10.80 26.11 -11.10
N ALA A 547 9.83 25.24 -11.33
CA ALA A 547 8.45 25.45 -10.87
C ALA A 547 8.35 25.58 -9.33
N TYR A 548 9.06 24.73 -8.58
CA TYR A 548 9.06 24.80 -7.12
C TYR A 548 9.68 26.11 -6.59
N GLY A 549 10.83 26.51 -7.10
CA GLY A 549 11.46 27.79 -6.74
C GLY A 549 10.60 28.99 -7.13
N ARG A 550 9.92 28.92 -8.27
CA ARG A 550 8.96 29.93 -8.74
C ARG A 550 7.79 30.09 -7.76
N ALA A 551 7.21 28.97 -7.30
CA ALA A 551 6.13 28.98 -6.31
C ALA A 551 6.55 29.68 -5.00
N LEU A 552 7.74 29.34 -4.49
CA LEU A 552 8.30 29.94 -3.28
C LEU A 552 8.53 31.45 -3.44
N ALA A 553 9.10 31.90 -4.57
CA ALA A 553 9.37 33.31 -4.81
C ALA A 553 8.08 34.13 -4.97
N LEU A 554 7.07 33.58 -5.66
CA LEU A 554 5.75 34.21 -5.80
C LEU A 554 5.06 34.36 -4.47
N ARG A 555 5.07 33.31 -3.62
CA ARG A 555 4.47 33.36 -2.29
C ARG A 555 5.18 34.37 -1.39
N LEU A 556 6.52 34.45 -1.46
CA LEU A 556 7.28 35.47 -0.74
C LEU A 556 6.90 36.88 -1.18
N LEU A 557 6.74 37.14 -2.47
CA LEU A 557 6.33 38.45 -2.98
C LEU A 557 4.92 38.82 -2.50
N GLY A 558 4.03 37.83 -2.43
CA GLY A 558 2.72 38.00 -1.80
C GLY A 558 2.82 38.38 -0.32
N ASP A 559 3.67 37.68 0.45
CA ASP A 559 3.89 37.96 1.87
C ASP A 559 4.50 39.36 2.09
N VAL A 560 5.43 39.79 1.23
CA VAL A 560 5.99 41.14 1.24
C VAL A 560 4.90 42.18 1.00
N GLY A 561 4.03 41.95 0.02
CA GLY A 561 2.89 42.84 -0.28
C GLY A 561 1.93 42.96 0.89
N LEU A 562 1.54 41.85 1.51
CA LEU A 562 0.67 41.84 2.69
C LEU A 562 1.27 42.66 3.83
N ARG A 563 2.57 42.48 4.13
CA ARG A 563 3.25 43.18 5.22
C ARG A 563 3.59 44.64 4.92
N SER A 564 3.67 45.03 3.64
CA SER A 564 3.85 46.42 3.24
C SER A 564 2.54 47.19 3.12
N GLY A 565 1.39 46.50 3.18
CA GLY A 565 0.07 47.09 3.00
C GLY A 565 -0.37 47.23 1.54
N ASP A 566 0.39 46.73 0.58
CA ASP A 566 0.03 46.70 -0.86
C ASP A 566 -0.78 45.43 -1.16
N LEU A 567 -2.06 45.44 -0.74
CA LEU A 567 -2.93 44.27 -0.80
C LEU A 567 -3.27 43.85 -2.24
N GLU A 568 -3.43 44.80 -3.18
CA GLU A 568 -3.72 44.47 -4.57
C GLU A 568 -2.57 43.71 -5.22
N GLN A 569 -1.34 44.19 -5.01
CA GLN A 569 -0.15 43.51 -5.52
C GLN A 569 0.04 42.15 -4.82
N ALA A 570 -0.22 42.07 -3.51
CA ALA A 570 -0.14 40.83 -2.75
C ALA A 570 -1.09 39.76 -3.33
N CYS A 571 -2.35 40.10 -3.60
CA CYS A 571 -3.33 39.18 -4.20
C CYS A 571 -2.83 38.69 -5.57
N THR A 572 -2.32 39.58 -6.41
CA THR A 572 -1.78 39.21 -7.73
C THR A 572 -0.67 38.16 -7.63
N TRP A 573 0.27 38.33 -6.69
CA TRP A 573 1.36 37.36 -6.48
C TRP A 573 0.87 36.05 -5.88
N LEU A 574 -0.04 36.10 -4.91
CA LEU A 574 -0.60 34.93 -4.27
C LEU A 574 -1.46 34.09 -5.21
N GLU A 575 -2.24 34.71 -6.10
CA GLU A 575 -2.96 33.97 -7.13
C GLU A 575 -2.04 33.23 -8.11
N ARG A 576 -0.96 33.90 -8.53
CA ARG A 576 0.06 33.25 -9.36
C ARG A 576 0.73 32.09 -8.61
N ALA A 577 1.03 32.28 -7.31
CA ALA A 577 1.58 31.24 -6.46
C ALA A 577 0.61 30.05 -6.32
N TRP A 578 -0.68 30.33 -6.11
CA TRP A 578 -1.72 29.30 -6.01
C TRP A 578 -1.74 28.41 -7.26
N ARG A 579 -1.81 29.00 -8.46
CA ARG A 579 -1.83 28.22 -9.72
C ARG A 579 -0.61 27.31 -9.87
N VAL A 580 0.56 27.76 -9.45
CA VAL A 580 1.79 26.94 -9.52
C VAL A 580 1.76 25.83 -8.48
N GLU A 581 1.43 26.13 -7.23
CA GLU A 581 1.37 25.13 -6.13
C GLU A 581 0.27 24.09 -6.38
N ASP A 582 -0.85 24.48 -6.98
CA ASP A 582 -1.92 23.57 -7.39
C ASP A 582 -1.45 22.60 -8.46
N SER A 583 -0.71 23.10 -9.47
CA SER A 583 -0.11 22.24 -10.50
C SER A 583 0.97 21.30 -9.98
N LEU A 584 1.60 21.62 -8.85
CA LEU A 584 2.58 20.79 -8.15
C LEU A 584 1.94 19.78 -7.19
N GLY A 585 0.61 19.85 -7.00
CA GLY A 585 -0.09 18.97 -6.05
C GLY A 585 0.20 19.27 -4.58
N ASN A 586 0.71 20.45 -4.24
CA ASN A 586 1.04 20.84 -2.87
C ASN A 586 -0.17 21.42 -2.14
N ALA A 587 -1.15 20.57 -1.80
CA ALA A 587 -2.40 20.94 -1.15
C ALA A 587 -2.23 21.83 0.09
N ARG A 588 -1.14 21.63 0.83
CA ARG A 588 -0.85 22.43 2.03
C ARG A 588 -0.49 23.87 1.71
N SER A 589 0.45 24.08 0.78
CA SER A 589 0.80 25.43 0.33
C SER A 589 -0.40 26.12 -0.27
N VAL A 590 -1.18 25.40 -1.08
CA VAL A 590 -2.45 25.92 -1.65
C VAL A 590 -3.39 26.38 -0.54
N ARG A 591 -3.62 25.60 0.49
CA ARG A 591 -4.46 25.98 1.64
C ARG A 591 -3.96 27.24 2.33
N THR A 592 -2.65 27.33 2.58
CA THR A 592 -2.03 28.50 3.22
C THR A 592 -2.23 29.76 2.37
N ILE A 593 -2.00 29.66 1.05
CA ILE A 593 -2.17 30.77 0.11
C ILE A 593 -3.64 31.21 0.06
N LEU A 594 -4.56 30.26 0.01
CA LEU A 594 -6.00 30.56 -0.04
C LEU A 594 -6.47 31.30 1.23
N HIS A 595 -5.98 30.93 2.41
CA HIS A 595 -6.29 31.69 3.64
C HIS A 595 -5.70 33.09 3.63
N GLN A 596 -4.48 33.28 3.09
CA GLN A 596 -3.89 34.60 2.92
C GLN A 596 -4.71 35.46 1.94
N LEU A 597 -5.14 34.88 0.82
CA LEU A 597 -6.02 35.54 -0.16
C LEU A 597 -7.38 35.88 0.44
N GLU A 598 -7.99 34.96 1.19
CA GLU A 598 -9.28 35.22 1.85
C GLU A 598 -9.18 36.45 2.77
N SER A 599 -8.13 36.51 3.59
CA SER A 599 -7.89 37.64 4.49
C SER A 599 -7.67 38.95 3.73
N ALA A 600 -6.86 38.93 2.67
CA ALA A 600 -6.59 40.11 1.85
C ALA A 600 -7.84 40.61 1.12
N TYR A 601 -8.67 39.73 0.58
CA TYR A 601 -9.93 40.13 -0.10
C TYR A 601 -10.99 40.65 0.89
N VAL A 602 -10.98 40.20 2.14
CA VAL A 602 -11.82 40.82 3.18
C VAL A 602 -11.41 42.27 3.43
N GLU A 603 -10.12 42.57 3.50
CA GLU A 603 -9.60 43.92 3.72
C GLU A 603 -9.83 44.83 2.49
N LEU A 604 -9.77 44.26 1.28
CA LEU A 604 -10.06 44.99 0.02
C LEU A 604 -11.56 45.16 -0.25
N GLY A 605 -12.44 44.45 0.45
CA GLY A 605 -13.88 44.46 0.22
C GLY A 605 -14.33 43.74 -1.07
N ASP A 606 -13.50 42.88 -1.65
CA ASP A 606 -13.82 42.08 -2.85
C ASP A 606 -14.54 40.78 -2.46
N GLU A 607 -15.85 40.84 -2.33
CA GLU A 607 -16.68 39.68 -1.99
C GLU A 607 -16.66 38.58 -3.06
N ASN A 608 -16.53 38.93 -4.35
CA ASN A 608 -16.55 37.95 -5.43
C ASN A 608 -15.30 37.08 -5.42
N ALA A 609 -14.12 37.68 -5.33
CA ALA A 609 -12.85 36.98 -5.23
C ALA A 609 -12.78 36.15 -3.95
N ARG A 610 -13.26 36.68 -2.83
CA ARG A 610 -13.39 35.96 -1.55
C ARG A 610 -14.23 34.70 -1.66
N ASP A 611 -15.40 34.78 -2.33
CA ASP A 611 -16.27 33.61 -2.51
C ASP A 611 -15.66 32.55 -3.43
N GLU A 612 -14.83 32.94 -4.39
CA GLU A 612 -14.06 32.00 -5.22
C GLU A 612 -13.03 31.24 -4.37
N VAL A 613 -12.27 31.95 -3.55
CA VAL A 613 -11.29 31.37 -2.62
C VAL A 613 -11.96 30.42 -1.64
N ARG A 614 -13.11 30.77 -1.06
CA ARG A 614 -13.88 29.90 -0.16
C ARG A 614 -14.35 28.62 -0.83
N ARG A 615 -14.79 28.71 -2.07
CA ARG A 615 -15.15 27.52 -2.86
C ARG A 615 -13.96 26.61 -3.10
N ALA A 616 -12.77 27.18 -3.32
CA ALA A 616 -11.54 26.41 -3.45
C ALA A 616 -11.14 25.72 -2.14
N LEU A 617 -11.21 26.43 -0.99
CA LEU A 617 -10.96 25.86 0.34
C LEU A 617 -11.94 24.71 0.65
N ALA A 618 -13.23 24.91 0.41
CA ALA A 618 -14.25 23.88 0.64
C ALA A 618 -14.04 22.62 -0.23
N ARG A 619 -13.46 22.76 -1.45
CA ARG A 619 -13.06 21.61 -2.26
C ARG A 619 -11.90 20.83 -1.64
N LEU A 620 -10.87 21.53 -1.14
CA LEU A 620 -9.73 20.90 -0.47
C LEU A 620 -10.12 20.18 0.84
N GLU A 621 -11.16 20.64 1.53
CA GLU A 621 -11.68 20.00 2.75
C GLU A 621 -12.50 18.74 2.45
N ARG A 622 -13.29 18.75 1.36
CA ARG A 622 -14.09 17.60 0.93
C ARG A 622 -13.27 16.44 0.39
N TYR A 623 -12.14 16.75 -0.20
CA TYR A 623 -11.27 15.78 -0.87
C TYR A 623 -9.82 16.08 -0.51
N PRO A 624 -9.39 15.75 0.72
CA PRO A 624 -8.03 16.02 1.17
C PRO A 624 -6.95 15.33 0.31
N ASP A 625 -7.32 14.28 -0.44
CA ASP A 625 -6.44 13.49 -1.30
C ASP A 625 -6.51 13.85 -2.79
N LEU A 626 -7.40 14.76 -3.22
CA LEU A 626 -7.54 15.17 -4.62
C LEU A 626 -6.80 16.48 -4.89
N THR A 627 -5.49 16.36 -5.12
CA THR A 627 -4.69 17.42 -5.74
C THR A 627 -4.61 17.26 -7.26
N GLN A 628 -5.75 17.12 -7.93
CA GLN A 628 -5.84 17.29 -9.39
C GLN A 628 -7.17 17.97 -9.73
N SER A 629 -7.09 19.26 -10.01
CA SER A 629 -8.10 19.97 -10.76
C SER A 629 -8.15 19.42 -12.18
N THR A 630 -9.11 18.57 -12.47
CA THR A 630 -9.59 18.46 -13.84
C THR A 630 -10.27 19.81 -14.17
N VAL A 631 -9.50 20.79 -14.56
CA VAL A 631 -10.01 21.97 -15.22
C VAL A 631 -10.49 21.51 -16.61
N VAL A 632 -11.75 21.14 -16.69
CA VAL A 632 -12.44 21.15 -17.97
C VAL A 632 -12.57 22.62 -18.34
N VAL A 633 -11.59 23.13 -19.08
CA VAL A 633 -11.74 24.38 -19.82
C VAL A 633 -12.79 24.09 -20.89
N GLY A 634 -14.02 24.46 -20.60
CA GLY A 634 -15.06 24.59 -21.61
C GLY A 634 -14.59 25.65 -22.59
N THR A 635 -14.03 25.24 -23.71
CA THR A 635 -13.91 26.09 -24.89
C THR A 635 -15.32 26.39 -25.38
N ALA A 636 -15.84 27.54 -25.01
CA ALA A 636 -16.88 28.19 -25.83
C ALA A 636 -16.22 28.57 -27.15
N ALA A 637 -16.51 27.82 -28.19
CA ALA A 637 -16.25 28.21 -29.56
C ALA A 637 -17.33 29.20 -30.03
N PRO A 638 -17.02 30.06 -31.01
CA PRO A 638 -17.69 31.30 -31.36
C PRO A 638 -19.11 31.14 -31.85
#